data_421862fcdf4c4bd47edabfb93dfa7ea1
#
_entry.id   421862fcdf4c4bd47edabfb93dfa7ea1
#
_cell.length_a   1.000
_cell.length_b   1.000
_cell.length_c   1.000
_cell.angle_alpha   90.00
_cell.angle_beta   90.00
_cell.angle_gamma   90.00
#
_symmetry.space_group_name_H-M   'P 1'
#
loop_
_entity.id
_entity.type
_entity.pdbx_description
1 polymer ?
#
loop_
_entity_poly.entity_id
_entity_poly.type
_entity_poly.pdbx_seq_one_letter_code
_entity_poly.pdbx_strand_id
1 'polypeptide(L)'
;MSLTMGVEEEFHLVDLKTRRLTARAPALLDELSDSYVAELQRCVVEMNSGVVDTLDGLRADLQGHRKVLVDAAAKLGMGVVAAGAVPLSVPAEMQVTQTPRYRQMLADYQLLAREQLICGTQVHVGVADRDESVVVANRVSAYVPTLLALSASSPFWSDGSDTGYSSGRTLVWQRWPTTGLAAPVSSAAEYDKLVAELVASGAIADAGMVYFDVRPAVAAPTLELRVCDSCPSVDTIVLIAGLFRALVGREVEGLRAGVPAVEVSPPLGRAALWRAARSGLEGELVDIDGPVSRPARDVVTELVRSLRPQLEAAGDWQMIVELTRQVLLAGTSAARQRRALRRRGRLTDVVDQLIAETAGTWPDTAAAVIEDPTLLFGYQPDREYDPADKAAAVSYDEAVDPTGRPWPPYEKILHAVADLGVAVLRSREGDIEQDQRAESITFRVSGQNRAQVFPLDLMPRLVAADEWAELTAGLAQRAKALNAFLRDIYSEQAILADGVIGMYMLDRAPGFRSTGRLSRDSVRAHVSGTDLVCDSAGNWMVLEDNLRIPSGTAYAIANRRLLTKHLPELERPAELGDVDQVPAMLLETLRAAAPPRAGDEPSVALLSAGWDDSAWFEHTFLAEELCIPLVQTLDLSVRDGKLFRHIGSDVHPVDVLYARMDEDMLLSSTGYDASALRPGLLEAVTSGTLTIANALGNGVADDKAVYPYVPAMIKYYLGEKPALAQVPTWICAERAQRDYVLDNIAELVVKPIDGHGGAGVVIGPEAPTDMLEARRRELQTQPERYIAQEAIALSTHPTFDGEGMYPHHVDLRAFVHLRPGPDDTVTAHVMPAGLTRVAARGSRIVNSSSGGGSKDTWILTGGQHDQAAP
;
A
#
# COMPACT_ATOMS: atom_id res chain seq x y z
N MET A 1 -7.07 -48.60 4.43
CA MET A 1 -7.31 -48.36 3.00
C MET A 1 -7.10 -46.89 2.74
N SER A 2 -6.29 -46.53 1.77
CA SER A 2 -6.15 -45.13 1.38
C SER A 2 -7.48 -44.65 0.77
N LEU A 3 -7.98 -43.52 1.22
CA LEU A 3 -9.17 -42.88 0.64
C LEU A 3 -8.80 -42.28 -0.72
N THR A 4 -9.65 -42.50 -1.74
CA THR A 4 -9.46 -41.88 -3.06
C THR A 4 -9.76 -40.40 -3.03
N MET A 5 -9.21 -39.66 -3.99
CA MET A 5 -9.37 -38.20 -4.14
C MET A 5 -9.69 -37.84 -5.60
N GLY A 6 -10.35 -36.70 -5.75
CA GLY A 6 -10.54 -36.00 -7.02
C GLY A 6 -10.62 -34.49 -6.74
N VAL A 7 -10.44 -33.67 -7.76
CA VAL A 7 -10.47 -32.23 -7.66
C VAL A 7 -11.25 -31.66 -8.86
N GLU A 8 -12.11 -30.68 -8.55
CA GLU A 8 -12.71 -29.80 -9.55
C GLU A 8 -12.03 -28.44 -9.45
N GLU A 9 -11.56 -27.89 -10.55
CA GLU A 9 -10.91 -26.59 -10.63
C GLU A 9 -11.67 -25.65 -11.56
N GLU A 10 -12.01 -24.49 -11.06
CA GLU A 10 -12.55 -23.40 -11.87
C GLU A 10 -11.45 -22.42 -12.27
N PHE A 11 -11.46 -21.99 -13.54
CA PHE A 11 -10.48 -21.09 -14.12
C PHE A 11 -11.13 -19.89 -14.77
N HIS A 12 -10.60 -18.71 -14.49
CA HIS A 12 -10.90 -17.51 -15.24
C HIS A 12 -10.16 -17.47 -16.57
N LEU A 13 -10.84 -16.97 -17.61
CA LEU A 13 -10.24 -16.69 -18.91
C LEU A 13 -10.00 -15.19 -19.06
N VAL A 14 -8.78 -14.82 -19.44
CA VAL A 14 -8.36 -13.44 -19.66
C VAL A 14 -7.84 -13.25 -21.08
N ASP A 15 -8.06 -12.09 -21.66
CA ASP A 15 -7.49 -11.71 -22.94
C ASP A 15 -6.02 -11.32 -22.76
N LEU A 16 -5.09 -11.93 -23.51
CA LEU A 16 -3.65 -11.72 -23.36
C LEU A 16 -3.16 -10.33 -23.76
N LYS A 17 -3.97 -9.51 -24.45
CA LYS A 17 -3.59 -8.12 -24.79
C LYS A 17 -4.01 -7.13 -23.72
N THR A 18 -5.22 -7.31 -23.18
CA THR A 18 -5.82 -6.38 -22.22
C THR A 18 -5.68 -6.81 -20.76
N ARG A 19 -5.37 -8.08 -20.51
CA ARG A 19 -5.35 -8.73 -19.18
C ARG A 19 -6.72 -8.73 -18.47
N ARG A 20 -7.80 -8.46 -19.20
CA ARG A 20 -9.17 -8.42 -18.68
C ARG A 20 -9.88 -9.75 -18.89
N LEU A 21 -10.86 -10.03 -18.03
CA LEU A 21 -11.75 -11.19 -18.22
C LEU A 21 -12.39 -11.15 -19.61
N THR A 22 -12.53 -12.35 -20.23
CA THR A 22 -13.14 -12.49 -21.55
C THR A 22 -14.20 -13.59 -21.56
N ALA A 23 -15.39 -13.31 -22.10
CA ALA A 23 -16.54 -14.23 -22.16
C ALA A 23 -16.43 -15.24 -23.32
N ARG A 24 -15.25 -15.86 -23.51
CA ARG A 24 -14.91 -16.73 -24.66
C ARG A 24 -14.79 -18.22 -24.30
N ALA A 25 -15.27 -18.66 -23.13
CA ALA A 25 -15.24 -20.05 -22.72
C ALA A 25 -15.87 -21.00 -23.77
N PRO A 26 -17.00 -20.69 -24.43
CA PRO A 26 -17.55 -21.59 -25.44
C PRO A 26 -16.58 -21.92 -26.57
N ALA A 27 -15.82 -20.92 -27.07
CA ALA A 27 -14.85 -21.16 -28.15
C ALA A 27 -13.64 -21.99 -27.68
N LEU A 28 -13.30 -21.95 -26.39
CA LEU A 28 -12.26 -22.80 -25.83
C LEU A 28 -12.74 -24.22 -25.60
N LEU A 29 -13.97 -24.40 -25.11
CA LEU A 29 -14.56 -25.71 -24.84
C LEU A 29 -14.76 -26.53 -26.12
N ASP A 30 -14.97 -25.87 -27.28
CA ASP A 30 -15.05 -26.57 -28.58
C ASP A 30 -13.71 -27.24 -28.96
N GLU A 31 -12.59 -26.89 -28.37
CA GLU A 31 -11.25 -27.44 -28.59
C GLU A 31 -10.81 -28.44 -27.50
N LEU A 32 -11.63 -28.67 -26.48
CA LEU A 32 -11.30 -29.47 -25.29
C LEU A 32 -12.15 -30.73 -25.17
N SER A 33 -11.71 -31.68 -24.33
CA SER A 33 -12.45 -32.91 -24.02
C SER A 33 -13.57 -32.66 -23.00
N ASP A 34 -14.40 -33.68 -22.77
CA ASP A 34 -15.52 -33.65 -21.81
C ASP A 34 -15.10 -33.48 -20.34
N SER A 35 -13.78 -33.54 -20.05
CA SER A 35 -13.25 -33.23 -18.73
C SER A 35 -13.33 -31.73 -18.40
N TYR A 36 -13.63 -30.89 -19.38
CA TYR A 36 -13.80 -29.45 -19.23
C TYR A 36 -15.24 -29.07 -19.53
N VAL A 37 -15.85 -28.33 -18.62
CA VAL A 37 -17.27 -27.97 -18.70
C VAL A 37 -17.50 -26.47 -18.55
N ALA A 38 -18.66 -26.02 -19.01
CA ALA A 38 -19.08 -24.66 -18.94
C ALA A 38 -19.64 -24.34 -17.54
N GLU A 39 -19.22 -23.21 -17.00
CA GLU A 39 -19.72 -22.65 -15.75
C GLU A 39 -20.80 -21.57 -15.97
N LEU A 40 -21.34 -21.03 -14.83
CA LEU A 40 -22.36 -19.98 -14.83
C LEU A 40 -21.93 -18.78 -15.70
N GLN A 41 -20.69 -18.35 -15.57
CA GLN A 41 -20.16 -17.22 -16.33
C GLN A 41 -19.35 -17.70 -17.55
N ARG A 42 -19.58 -17.10 -18.71
CA ARG A 42 -18.86 -17.45 -19.95
C ARG A 42 -17.38 -17.06 -19.95
N CYS A 43 -16.87 -16.45 -18.87
CA CYS A 43 -15.45 -16.22 -18.65
C CYS A 43 -14.81 -17.27 -17.73
N VAL A 44 -15.52 -18.32 -17.37
CA VAL A 44 -15.07 -19.40 -16.50
C VAL A 44 -15.20 -20.74 -17.18
N VAL A 45 -14.20 -21.61 -16.98
CA VAL A 45 -14.19 -23.01 -17.37
C VAL A 45 -13.88 -23.85 -16.14
N GLU A 46 -14.65 -24.92 -15.92
CA GLU A 46 -14.37 -25.91 -14.89
C GLU A 46 -13.69 -27.14 -15.49
N MET A 47 -12.75 -27.69 -14.73
CA MET A 47 -12.04 -28.94 -15.09
C MET A 47 -12.22 -29.97 -13.99
N ASN A 48 -12.51 -31.18 -14.34
CA ASN A 48 -12.66 -32.33 -13.46
C ASN A 48 -11.47 -33.27 -13.60
N SER A 49 -10.75 -33.52 -12.50
CA SER A 49 -9.64 -34.47 -12.45
C SER A 49 -10.09 -35.93 -12.51
N GLY A 50 -9.17 -36.81 -12.76
CA GLY A 50 -9.35 -38.24 -12.53
C GLY A 50 -9.48 -38.58 -11.04
N VAL A 51 -9.97 -39.78 -10.72
CA VAL A 51 -9.97 -40.34 -9.36
C VAL A 51 -8.62 -40.99 -9.09
N VAL A 52 -7.92 -40.53 -8.06
CA VAL A 52 -6.58 -40.97 -7.71
C VAL A 52 -6.50 -41.40 -6.25
N ASP A 53 -5.48 -42.18 -5.91
CA ASP A 53 -5.23 -42.66 -4.55
C ASP A 53 -3.94 -42.09 -3.90
N THR A 54 -3.12 -41.39 -4.69
CA THR A 54 -1.85 -40.78 -4.23
C THR A 54 -1.79 -39.29 -4.54
N LEU A 55 -1.05 -38.53 -3.74
CA LEU A 55 -0.82 -37.08 -3.97
C LEU A 55 0.04 -36.83 -5.20
N ASP A 56 1.03 -37.68 -5.49
CA ASP A 56 1.82 -37.59 -6.72
C ASP A 56 0.96 -37.81 -7.97
N GLY A 57 0.03 -38.77 -7.90
CA GLY A 57 -0.96 -39.02 -8.96
C GLY A 57 -1.84 -37.79 -9.17
N LEU A 58 -2.35 -37.18 -8.08
CA LEU A 58 -3.14 -35.95 -8.15
C LEU A 58 -2.37 -34.81 -8.80
N ARG A 59 -1.13 -34.59 -8.35
CA ARG A 59 -0.25 -33.55 -8.91
C ARG A 59 -0.05 -33.71 -10.40
N ALA A 60 0.29 -34.93 -10.85
CA ALA A 60 0.54 -35.20 -12.25
C ALA A 60 -0.73 -35.01 -13.11
N ASP A 61 -1.88 -35.43 -12.61
CA ASP A 61 -3.17 -35.29 -13.30
C ASP A 61 -3.56 -33.83 -13.49
N LEU A 62 -3.51 -33.03 -12.40
CA LEU A 62 -3.79 -31.60 -12.43
C LEU A 62 -2.83 -30.83 -13.36
N GLN A 63 -1.52 -31.12 -13.31
CA GLN A 63 -0.52 -30.51 -14.21
C GLN A 63 -0.80 -30.86 -15.67
N GLY A 64 -1.17 -32.10 -15.93
CA GLY A 64 -1.53 -32.57 -17.27
C GLY A 64 -2.75 -31.83 -17.85
N HIS A 65 -3.81 -31.73 -17.06
CA HIS A 65 -5.04 -31.02 -17.46
C HIS A 65 -4.76 -29.50 -17.63
N ARG A 66 -4.08 -28.86 -16.70
CA ARG A 66 -3.73 -27.42 -16.81
C ARG A 66 -2.92 -27.15 -18.07
N LYS A 67 -1.95 -28.00 -18.40
CA LYS A 67 -1.15 -27.85 -19.61
C LYS A 67 -2.03 -27.89 -20.89
N VAL A 68 -2.96 -28.83 -20.99
CA VAL A 68 -3.89 -28.93 -22.13
C VAL A 68 -4.75 -27.67 -22.24
N LEU A 69 -5.31 -27.21 -21.11
CA LEU A 69 -6.15 -26.00 -21.05
C LEU A 69 -5.37 -24.74 -21.47
N VAL A 70 -4.16 -24.54 -20.91
CA VAL A 70 -3.29 -23.40 -21.21
C VAL A 70 -2.86 -23.39 -22.68
N ASP A 71 -2.44 -24.54 -23.21
CA ASP A 71 -2.02 -24.67 -24.61
C ASP A 71 -3.19 -24.38 -25.59
N ALA A 72 -4.41 -24.81 -25.27
CA ALA A 72 -5.59 -24.50 -26.07
C ALA A 72 -6.00 -23.04 -26.00
N ALA A 73 -6.01 -22.45 -24.78
CA ALA A 73 -6.34 -21.04 -24.57
C ALA A 73 -5.35 -20.10 -25.29
N ALA A 74 -4.05 -20.42 -25.25
CA ALA A 74 -3.01 -19.63 -25.88
C ALA A 74 -3.20 -19.52 -27.40
N LYS A 75 -3.63 -20.60 -28.08
CA LYS A 75 -3.95 -20.57 -29.52
C LYS A 75 -5.06 -19.58 -29.87
N LEU A 76 -5.95 -19.36 -28.94
CA LEU A 76 -7.06 -18.42 -29.06
C LEU A 76 -6.72 -16.99 -28.52
N GLY A 77 -5.48 -16.74 -28.12
CA GLY A 77 -5.05 -15.45 -27.57
C GLY A 77 -5.60 -15.17 -26.17
N MET A 78 -5.89 -16.23 -25.41
CA MET A 78 -6.38 -16.16 -24.03
C MET A 78 -5.34 -16.71 -23.05
N GLY A 79 -5.31 -16.15 -21.85
CA GLY A 79 -4.62 -16.67 -20.67
C GLY A 79 -5.60 -17.35 -19.72
N VAL A 80 -5.08 -18.33 -18.98
CA VAL A 80 -5.83 -19.08 -17.96
C VAL A 80 -5.35 -18.64 -16.59
N VAL A 81 -6.28 -18.36 -15.68
CA VAL A 81 -5.99 -17.91 -14.31
C VAL A 81 -6.77 -18.76 -13.32
N ALA A 82 -6.05 -19.50 -12.47
CA ALA A 82 -6.58 -20.14 -11.29
C ALA A 82 -6.44 -19.19 -10.09
N ALA A 83 -7.46 -18.41 -9.81
CA ALA A 83 -7.52 -17.53 -8.64
C ALA A 83 -8.97 -17.31 -8.24
N GLY A 84 -9.22 -17.01 -6.97
CA GLY A 84 -10.59 -16.78 -6.49
C GLY A 84 -11.28 -15.59 -7.17
N ALA A 85 -10.51 -14.60 -7.68
CA ALA A 85 -10.99 -13.48 -8.49
C ALA A 85 -9.85 -12.91 -9.33
N VAL A 86 -10.18 -12.16 -10.39
CA VAL A 86 -9.23 -11.46 -11.26
C VAL A 86 -9.43 -9.95 -11.12
N PRO A 87 -8.37 -9.16 -10.87
CA PRO A 87 -8.48 -7.72 -10.56
C PRO A 87 -8.88 -6.83 -11.74
N LEU A 88 -8.86 -7.34 -12.96
CA LEU A 88 -9.20 -6.60 -14.17
C LEU A 88 -10.39 -7.24 -14.88
N SER A 89 -11.59 -6.93 -14.41
CA SER A 89 -12.81 -7.40 -15.04
C SER A 89 -13.66 -6.23 -15.55
N VAL A 90 -14.57 -6.55 -16.47
CA VAL A 90 -15.57 -5.60 -16.95
C VAL A 90 -16.94 -6.27 -16.78
N PRO A 91 -17.53 -6.20 -15.57
CA PRO A 91 -18.75 -6.94 -15.24
C PRO A 91 -19.90 -6.72 -16.24
N ALA A 92 -20.01 -5.52 -16.84
CA ALA A 92 -21.03 -5.19 -17.82
C ALA A 92 -20.89 -5.98 -19.14
N GLU A 93 -19.69 -6.50 -19.44
CA GLU A 93 -19.42 -7.31 -20.63
C GLU A 93 -19.52 -8.80 -20.36
N MET A 94 -19.63 -9.21 -19.10
CA MET A 94 -19.73 -10.62 -18.71
C MET A 94 -21.12 -11.16 -19.00
N GLN A 95 -21.15 -12.36 -19.55
CA GLN A 95 -22.38 -13.01 -19.98
C GLN A 95 -22.54 -14.35 -19.27
N VAL A 96 -23.75 -14.57 -18.77
CA VAL A 96 -24.14 -15.87 -18.22
C VAL A 96 -24.26 -16.90 -19.34
N THR A 97 -23.82 -18.12 -19.08
CA THR A 97 -23.93 -19.26 -19.98
C THR A 97 -25.40 -19.58 -20.28
N GLN A 98 -25.73 -19.75 -21.57
CA GLN A 98 -27.13 -19.81 -22.06
C GLN A 98 -27.74 -21.20 -21.97
N THR A 99 -27.50 -21.94 -20.87
CA THR A 99 -28.24 -23.20 -20.60
C THR A 99 -29.57 -22.91 -19.91
N PRO A 100 -30.57 -23.80 -19.98
CA PRO A 100 -31.84 -23.60 -19.25
C PRO A 100 -31.64 -23.35 -17.75
N ARG A 101 -30.73 -24.14 -17.12
CA ARG A 101 -30.40 -24.04 -15.68
C ARG A 101 -29.87 -22.65 -15.32
N TYR A 102 -28.85 -22.15 -16.03
CA TYR A 102 -28.21 -20.87 -15.71
C TYR A 102 -29.08 -19.69 -16.06
N ARG A 103 -29.93 -19.79 -17.07
CA ARG A 103 -30.97 -18.74 -17.33
C ARG A 103 -31.99 -18.67 -16.20
N GLN A 104 -32.38 -19.81 -15.65
CA GLN A 104 -33.27 -19.85 -14.49
C GLN A 104 -32.58 -19.27 -13.25
N MET A 105 -31.32 -19.64 -12.99
CA MET A 105 -30.55 -19.07 -11.88
C MET A 105 -30.43 -17.54 -12.01
N LEU A 106 -30.20 -17.02 -13.20
CA LEU A 106 -30.16 -15.58 -13.43
C LEU A 106 -31.50 -14.92 -13.14
N ALA A 107 -32.61 -15.57 -13.52
CA ALA A 107 -33.96 -15.06 -13.24
C ALA A 107 -34.29 -15.03 -11.74
N ASP A 108 -33.91 -16.08 -11.01
CA ASP A 108 -34.25 -16.25 -9.59
C ASP A 108 -33.34 -15.42 -8.67
N TYR A 109 -32.02 -15.39 -8.92
CA TYR A 109 -31.03 -14.80 -8.03
C TYR A 109 -30.48 -13.44 -8.49
N GLN A 110 -30.83 -12.97 -9.70
CA GLN A 110 -30.58 -11.64 -10.21
C GLN A 110 -29.12 -11.16 -9.96
N LEU A 111 -28.93 -10.24 -8.98
CA LEU A 111 -27.64 -9.65 -8.67
C LEU A 111 -26.59 -10.69 -8.29
N LEU A 112 -26.97 -11.70 -7.51
CA LEU A 112 -26.02 -12.76 -7.08
C LEU A 112 -25.45 -13.48 -8.28
N ALA A 113 -26.28 -13.89 -9.22
CA ALA A 113 -25.86 -14.58 -10.44
C ALA A 113 -25.03 -13.68 -11.37
N ARG A 114 -25.35 -12.38 -11.47
CA ARG A 114 -24.58 -11.45 -12.30
C ARG A 114 -23.19 -11.15 -11.75
N GLU A 115 -23.07 -11.07 -10.43
CA GLU A 115 -21.80 -10.75 -9.77
C GLU A 115 -20.97 -11.98 -9.38
N GLN A 116 -21.39 -13.16 -9.79
CA GLN A 116 -20.66 -14.42 -9.56
C GLN A 116 -19.42 -14.52 -10.48
N LEU A 117 -18.46 -13.59 -10.32
CA LEU A 117 -17.19 -13.54 -11.03
C LEU A 117 -16.06 -14.06 -10.14
N ILE A 118 -16.25 -15.27 -9.62
CA ILE A 118 -15.35 -15.93 -8.68
C ILE A 118 -15.13 -17.38 -9.10
N CYS A 119 -13.95 -17.93 -8.76
CA CYS A 119 -13.58 -19.32 -9.02
C CYS A 119 -13.13 -20.00 -7.74
N GLY A 120 -13.48 -21.27 -7.60
CA GLY A 120 -13.10 -22.13 -6.49
C GLY A 120 -12.32 -23.37 -6.91
N THR A 121 -11.75 -24.03 -5.92
CA THR A 121 -11.22 -25.38 -6.03
C THR A 121 -12.02 -26.26 -5.08
N GLN A 122 -12.54 -27.37 -5.58
CA GLN A 122 -13.35 -28.32 -4.82
C GLN A 122 -12.58 -29.63 -4.70
N VAL A 123 -12.44 -30.13 -3.47
CA VAL A 123 -11.70 -31.38 -3.21
C VAL A 123 -12.67 -32.47 -2.77
N HIS A 124 -12.66 -33.58 -3.48
CA HIS A 124 -13.46 -34.78 -3.20
C HIS A 124 -12.62 -35.83 -2.52
N VAL A 125 -13.14 -36.40 -1.43
CA VAL A 125 -12.54 -37.54 -0.75
C VAL A 125 -13.59 -38.68 -0.64
N GLY A 126 -13.22 -39.87 -1.06
CA GLY A 126 -14.11 -41.03 -1.09
C GLY A 126 -14.58 -41.41 0.33
N VAL A 127 -15.91 -41.41 0.56
CA VAL A 127 -16.58 -41.93 1.77
C VAL A 127 -17.80 -42.67 1.31
N ALA A 128 -17.68 -44.00 1.28
CA ALA A 128 -18.70 -44.86 0.66
C ALA A 128 -20.01 -44.93 1.48
N ASP A 129 -19.91 -44.85 2.81
CA ASP A 129 -21.10 -44.86 3.68
C ASP A 129 -21.67 -43.44 3.77
N ARG A 130 -22.93 -43.30 3.37
CA ARG A 130 -23.57 -41.99 3.29
C ARG A 130 -23.93 -41.42 4.66
N ASP A 131 -24.24 -42.24 5.65
CA ASP A 131 -24.46 -41.78 7.04
C ASP A 131 -23.15 -41.28 7.63
N GLU A 132 -22.03 -42.04 7.42
CA GLU A 132 -20.71 -41.58 7.83
C GLU A 132 -20.35 -40.25 7.13
N SER A 133 -20.57 -40.13 5.81
CA SER A 133 -20.26 -38.93 5.04
C SER A 133 -20.93 -37.69 5.61
N VAL A 134 -22.22 -37.76 5.95
CA VAL A 134 -22.99 -36.65 6.50
C VAL A 134 -22.47 -36.24 7.88
N VAL A 135 -22.19 -37.21 8.75
CA VAL A 135 -21.69 -36.92 10.11
C VAL A 135 -20.26 -36.38 10.05
N VAL A 136 -19.42 -36.95 9.19
CA VAL A 136 -18.02 -36.50 9.01
C VAL A 136 -17.97 -35.10 8.41
N ALA A 137 -18.90 -34.70 7.50
CA ALA A 137 -18.99 -33.32 7.02
C ALA A 137 -19.08 -32.32 8.17
N ASN A 138 -19.91 -32.60 9.15
CA ASN A 138 -20.03 -31.74 10.32
C ASN A 138 -18.76 -31.76 11.20
N ARG A 139 -18.15 -32.94 11.38
CA ARG A 139 -16.94 -33.09 12.22
C ARG A 139 -15.71 -32.36 11.65
N VAL A 140 -15.54 -32.35 10.33
CA VAL A 140 -14.41 -31.64 9.66
C VAL A 140 -14.65 -30.14 9.55
N SER A 141 -15.89 -29.66 9.74
CA SER A 141 -16.26 -28.24 9.63
C SER A 141 -15.43 -27.33 10.55
N ALA A 142 -14.97 -27.85 11.67
CA ALA A 142 -14.07 -27.14 12.59
C ALA A 142 -12.75 -26.69 11.94
N TYR A 143 -12.23 -27.42 10.98
CA TYR A 143 -10.92 -27.20 10.37
C TYR A 143 -11.00 -26.48 9.00
N VAL A 144 -12.21 -26.28 8.49
CA VAL A 144 -12.46 -25.61 7.21
C VAL A 144 -11.87 -24.19 7.12
N PRO A 145 -11.93 -23.36 8.17
CA PRO A 145 -11.30 -22.04 8.13
C PRO A 145 -9.78 -22.09 7.84
N THR A 146 -9.07 -23.08 8.36
CA THR A 146 -7.63 -23.24 8.10
C THR A 146 -7.35 -23.63 6.64
N LEU A 147 -8.20 -24.47 6.04
CA LEU A 147 -8.09 -24.83 4.62
C LEU A 147 -8.41 -23.64 3.70
N LEU A 148 -9.41 -22.82 4.06
CA LEU A 148 -9.68 -21.55 3.38
C LEU A 148 -8.47 -20.62 3.43
N ALA A 149 -7.82 -20.46 4.58
CA ALA A 149 -6.66 -19.59 4.73
C ALA A 149 -5.51 -20.03 3.80
N LEU A 150 -5.27 -21.33 3.64
CA LEU A 150 -4.26 -21.88 2.73
C LEU A 150 -4.54 -21.55 1.26
N SER A 151 -5.82 -21.57 0.85
CA SER A 151 -6.23 -21.35 -0.53
C SER A 151 -6.33 -19.89 -0.94
N ALA A 152 -6.29 -18.95 -0.01
CA ALA A 152 -6.62 -17.53 -0.23
C ALA A 152 -5.86 -16.92 -1.43
N SER A 153 -6.63 -16.49 -2.47
CA SER A 153 -6.07 -16.04 -3.75
C SER A 153 -6.87 -14.91 -4.42
N SER A 154 -7.72 -14.20 -3.66
CA SER A 154 -8.61 -13.17 -4.22
C SER A 154 -8.58 -11.86 -3.41
N PRO A 155 -7.41 -11.16 -3.37
CA PRO A 155 -7.27 -9.94 -2.57
C PRO A 155 -7.90 -8.73 -3.24
N PHE A 156 -8.09 -8.74 -4.55
CA PHE A 156 -8.58 -7.60 -5.32
C PHE A 156 -10.02 -7.80 -5.77
N TRP A 157 -10.77 -6.71 -5.77
CA TRP A 157 -12.10 -6.66 -6.35
C TRP A 157 -12.04 -6.58 -7.89
N SER A 158 -13.17 -6.75 -8.56
CA SER A 158 -13.26 -6.72 -10.02
C SER A 158 -12.88 -5.38 -10.65
N ASP A 159 -12.91 -4.30 -9.90
CA ASP A 159 -12.46 -2.96 -10.30
C ASP A 159 -10.96 -2.71 -10.03
N GLY A 160 -10.25 -3.70 -9.50
CA GLY A 160 -8.85 -3.64 -9.16
C GLY A 160 -8.55 -3.09 -7.76
N SER A 161 -9.57 -2.70 -6.99
CA SER A 161 -9.36 -2.23 -5.63
C SER A 161 -8.98 -3.38 -4.68
N ASP A 162 -8.00 -3.15 -3.79
CA ASP A 162 -7.68 -4.09 -2.72
C ASP A 162 -8.84 -4.16 -1.73
N THR A 163 -9.40 -5.35 -1.55
CA THR A 163 -10.53 -5.58 -0.63
C THR A 163 -10.14 -5.50 0.83
N GLY A 164 -8.85 -5.59 1.14
CA GLY A 164 -8.35 -5.80 2.48
C GLY A 164 -8.54 -7.24 2.98
N TYR A 165 -9.05 -8.17 2.18
CA TYR A 165 -9.23 -9.60 2.49
C TYR A 165 -8.25 -10.42 1.66
N SER A 166 -7.79 -11.56 2.20
CA SER A 166 -7.01 -12.53 1.43
C SER A 166 -7.90 -13.39 0.54
N SER A 167 -9.15 -13.64 0.96
CA SER A 167 -10.20 -14.24 0.13
C SER A 167 -11.42 -13.32 0.00
N GLY A 168 -11.42 -12.45 -1.00
CA GLY A 168 -12.60 -11.67 -1.41
C GLY A 168 -13.70 -12.54 -2.01
N ARG A 169 -13.33 -13.68 -2.60
CA ARG A 169 -14.29 -14.70 -3.10
C ARG A 169 -15.26 -15.12 -2.00
N THR A 170 -14.77 -15.35 -0.79
CA THR A 170 -15.63 -15.76 0.34
C THR A 170 -16.77 -14.76 0.59
N LEU A 171 -16.53 -13.45 0.45
CA LEU A 171 -17.57 -12.43 0.63
C LEU A 171 -18.66 -12.49 -0.44
N VAL A 172 -18.30 -12.86 -1.67
CA VAL A 172 -19.26 -13.07 -2.77
C VAL A 172 -20.02 -14.36 -2.58
N TRP A 173 -19.29 -15.44 -2.27
CA TRP A 173 -19.86 -16.77 -2.08
C TRP A 173 -20.87 -16.83 -0.94
N GLN A 174 -20.55 -16.24 0.20
CA GLN A 174 -21.41 -16.24 1.40
C GLN A 174 -22.75 -15.48 1.23
N ARG A 175 -22.96 -14.82 0.11
CA ARG A 175 -24.27 -14.20 -0.21
C ARG A 175 -25.32 -15.21 -0.67
N TRP A 176 -24.91 -16.41 -1.09
CA TRP A 176 -25.86 -17.44 -1.51
C TRP A 176 -26.58 -18.06 -0.31
N PRO A 177 -27.88 -18.42 -0.44
CA PRO A 177 -28.73 -18.78 0.71
C PRO A 177 -28.27 -19.98 1.53
N THR A 178 -27.52 -20.90 0.92
CA THR A 178 -27.17 -22.20 1.51
C THR A 178 -25.68 -22.35 1.80
N THR A 179 -24.92 -21.28 1.74
CA THR A 179 -23.47 -21.28 2.07
C THR A 179 -23.24 -21.34 3.57
N GLY A 180 -22.06 -21.79 3.95
CA GLY A 180 -21.59 -21.85 5.33
C GLY A 180 -21.40 -23.28 5.84
N LEU A 181 -21.29 -23.42 7.16
CA LEU A 181 -20.99 -24.68 7.80
C LEU A 181 -22.07 -25.75 7.51
N ALA A 182 -21.64 -26.99 7.43
CA ALA A 182 -22.54 -28.13 7.32
C ALA A 182 -23.58 -28.17 8.48
N ALA A 183 -24.79 -28.59 8.16
CA ALA A 183 -25.80 -28.72 9.17
C ALA A 183 -25.47 -29.89 10.15
N PRO A 184 -25.69 -29.74 11.44
CA PRO A 184 -25.44 -30.78 12.42
C PRO A 184 -26.58 -31.83 12.36
N VAL A 185 -26.45 -32.75 11.42
CA VAL A 185 -27.39 -33.88 11.22
C VAL A 185 -26.72 -35.20 11.55
N SER A 186 -27.50 -36.18 11.99
CA SER A 186 -26.99 -37.45 12.48
C SER A 186 -27.10 -38.60 11.49
N SER A 187 -27.76 -38.39 10.34
CA SER A 187 -27.97 -39.41 9.34
C SER A 187 -28.19 -38.81 7.96
N ALA A 188 -28.00 -39.63 6.91
CA ALA A 188 -28.32 -39.27 5.54
C ALA A 188 -29.81 -38.93 5.36
N ALA A 189 -30.70 -39.64 6.07
CA ALA A 189 -32.12 -39.37 6.03
C ALA A 189 -32.50 -37.98 6.57
N GLU A 190 -31.86 -37.53 7.63
CA GLU A 190 -32.01 -36.14 8.15
C GLU A 190 -31.47 -35.12 7.17
N TYR A 191 -30.33 -35.40 6.56
CA TYR A 191 -29.75 -34.53 5.55
C TYR A 191 -30.67 -34.40 4.34
N ASP A 192 -31.19 -35.53 3.81
CA ASP A 192 -32.12 -35.52 2.69
C ASP A 192 -33.43 -34.78 2.99
N LYS A 193 -33.90 -34.89 4.22
CA LYS A 193 -35.08 -34.14 4.67
C LYS A 193 -34.76 -32.64 4.69
N LEU A 194 -33.60 -32.22 5.22
CA LEU A 194 -33.17 -30.81 5.22
C LEU A 194 -33.08 -30.28 3.78
N VAL A 195 -32.48 -31.04 2.85
CA VAL A 195 -32.33 -30.63 1.44
C VAL A 195 -33.73 -30.51 0.79
N ALA A 196 -34.64 -31.45 1.08
CA ALA A 196 -36.01 -31.40 0.58
C ALA A 196 -36.79 -30.17 1.11
N GLU A 197 -36.57 -29.80 2.39
CA GLU A 197 -37.16 -28.60 2.98
C GLU A 197 -36.62 -27.33 2.35
N LEU A 198 -35.31 -27.25 2.06
CA LEU A 198 -34.69 -26.13 1.36
C LEU A 198 -35.23 -25.95 -0.07
N VAL A 199 -35.43 -27.05 -0.81
CA VAL A 199 -36.06 -27.02 -2.14
C VAL A 199 -37.54 -26.62 -2.02
N ALA A 200 -38.27 -27.18 -1.09
CA ALA A 200 -39.68 -26.89 -0.88
C ALA A 200 -39.93 -25.43 -0.46
N SER A 201 -38.97 -24.82 0.22
CA SER A 201 -39.00 -23.39 0.59
C SER A 201 -38.87 -22.44 -0.60
N GLY A 202 -38.43 -22.94 -1.75
CA GLY A 202 -38.13 -22.15 -2.96
C GLY A 202 -36.82 -21.33 -2.82
N ALA A 203 -36.03 -21.53 -1.76
CA ALA A 203 -34.75 -20.89 -1.61
C ALA A 203 -33.69 -21.43 -2.58
N ILE A 204 -33.80 -22.68 -2.97
CA ILE A 204 -32.98 -23.35 -4.00
C ILE A 204 -33.86 -24.15 -4.95
N ALA A 205 -33.43 -24.31 -6.21
CA ALA A 205 -34.16 -25.01 -7.23
C ALA A 205 -33.98 -26.54 -7.16
N ASP A 206 -32.82 -27.01 -6.73
CA ASP A 206 -32.46 -28.42 -6.67
C ASP A 206 -31.35 -28.69 -5.62
N ALA A 207 -31.09 -29.96 -5.33
CA ALA A 207 -30.08 -30.39 -4.35
C ALA A 207 -28.63 -29.94 -4.71
N GLY A 208 -28.34 -29.71 -6.01
CA GLY A 208 -27.02 -29.16 -6.44
C GLY A 208 -26.74 -27.76 -5.93
N MET A 209 -27.79 -27.04 -5.53
CA MET A 209 -27.67 -25.67 -4.96
C MET A 209 -27.50 -25.64 -3.43
N VAL A 210 -27.21 -26.76 -2.82
CA VAL A 210 -26.75 -26.80 -1.42
C VAL A 210 -25.27 -26.48 -1.40
N TYR A 211 -24.91 -25.26 -0.99
CA TYR A 211 -23.54 -24.70 -1.07
C TYR A 211 -22.79 -24.71 0.27
N PHE A 212 -23.11 -25.69 1.16
CA PHE A 212 -22.32 -25.85 2.39
C PHE A 212 -20.83 -25.98 2.08
N ASP A 213 -19.99 -25.43 2.99
CA ASP A 213 -18.52 -25.42 2.84
C ASP A 213 -17.93 -26.83 2.73
N VAL A 214 -18.57 -27.81 3.37
CA VAL A 214 -18.33 -29.25 3.20
C VAL A 214 -19.67 -29.95 3.11
N ARG A 215 -19.84 -30.83 2.12
CA ARG A 215 -21.09 -31.59 1.93
C ARG A 215 -20.83 -32.97 1.36
N PRO A 216 -21.75 -33.95 1.52
CA PRO A 216 -21.80 -35.13 0.65
C PRO A 216 -22.05 -34.72 -0.80
N ALA A 217 -21.24 -35.21 -1.73
CA ALA A 217 -21.43 -34.88 -3.15
C ALA A 217 -22.73 -35.52 -3.66
N VAL A 218 -23.36 -34.80 -4.62
CA VAL A 218 -24.63 -35.26 -5.21
C VAL A 218 -24.44 -36.43 -6.17
N ALA A 219 -23.36 -36.39 -6.96
CA ALA A 219 -23.11 -37.31 -8.08
C ALA A 219 -22.13 -38.44 -7.76
N ALA A 220 -21.40 -38.39 -6.65
CA ALA A 220 -20.36 -39.36 -6.32
C ALA A 220 -20.38 -39.69 -4.81
N PRO A 221 -19.92 -40.93 -4.42
CA PRO A 221 -19.86 -41.31 -2.99
C PRO A 221 -18.63 -40.66 -2.32
N THR A 222 -18.58 -39.32 -2.33
CA THR A 222 -17.47 -38.52 -1.80
C THR A 222 -17.96 -37.44 -0.84
N LEU A 223 -17.09 -37.00 0.06
CA LEU A 223 -17.21 -35.76 0.80
C LEU A 223 -16.50 -34.66 0.03
N GLU A 224 -17.17 -33.55 -0.21
CA GLU A 224 -16.75 -32.47 -1.07
C GLU A 224 -16.44 -31.20 -0.22
N LEU A 225 -15.22 -30.71 -0.28
CA LEU A 225 -14.79 -29.44 0.29
C LEU A 225 -14.93 -28.33 -0.76
N ARG A 226 -15.70 -27.28 -0.48
CA ARG A 226 -16.07 -26.22 -1.43
C ARG A 226 -15.55 -24.81 -1.06
N VAL A 227 -15.04 -24.66 0.14
CA VAL A 227 -14.70 -23.34 0.71
C VAL A 227 -13.53 -22.66 0.01
N CYS A 228 -12.64 -23.43 -0.62
CA CYS A 228 -11.36 -22.95 -1.12
C CYS A 228 -11.49 -22.04 -2.34
N ASP A 229 -10.69 -20.99 -2.38
CA ASP A 229 -10.45 -20.23 -3.60
C ASP A 229 -9.77 -21.12 -4.65
N SER A 230 -9.93 -20.83 -5.92
CA SER A 230 -9.10 -21.44 -6.97
C SER A 230 -7.64 -21.05 -6.75
N CYS A 231 -6.72 -22.03 -6.80
CA CYS A 231 -5.33 -21.86 -6.40
C CYS A 231 -4.40 -21.81 -7.62
N PRO A 232 -3.58 -20.77 -7.81
CA PRO A 232 -2.64 -20.71 -8.94
C PRO A 232 -1.62 -21.86 -8.93
N SER A 233 -1.07 -22.20 -7.76
CA SER A 233 -0.13 -23.30 -7.61
C SER A 233 -0.84 -24.65 -7.43
N VAL A 234 -0.51 -25.63 -8.24
CA VAL A 234 -0.96 -27.03 -8.09
C VAL A 234 -0.52 -27.59 -6.73
N ASP A 235 0.65 -27.25 -6.25
CA ASP A 235 1.17 -27.71 -4.97
C ASP A 235 0.32 -27.28 -3.76
N THR A 236 -0.30 -26.08 -3.85
CA THR A 236 -1.27 -25.62 -2.83
C THR A 236 -2.52 -26.53 -2.83
N ILE A 237 -2.99 -26.94 -3.99
CA ILE A 237 -4.14 -27.84 -4.11
C ILE A 237 -3.80 -29.22 -3.55
N VAL A 238 -2.63 -29.75 -3.90
CA VAL A 238 -2.11 -31.03 -3.38
C VAL A 238 -1.99 -31.01 -1.86
N LEU A 239 -1.49 -29.91 -1.30
CA LEU A 239 -1.43 -29.71 0.16
C LEU A 239 -2.83 -29.76 0.79
N ILE A 240 -3.79 -28.99 0.24
CA ILE A 240 -5.16 -28.93 0.76
C ILE A 240 -5.84 -30.31 0.62
N ALA A 241 -5.67 -30.98 -0.51
CA ALA A 241 -6.25 -32.31 -0.74
C ALA A 241 -5.68 -33.35 0.23
N GLY A 242 -4.37 -33.33 0.47
CA GLY A 242 -3.72 -34.23 1.43
C GLY A 242 -4.17 -33.99 2.86
N LEU A 243 -4.28 -32.73 3.27
CA LEU A 243 -4.79 -32.35 4.60
C LEU A 243 -6.27 -32.72 4.75
N PHE A 244 -7.10 -32.43 3.74
CA PHE A 244 -8.53 -32.77 3.80
C PHE A 244 -8.75 -34.28 3.82
N ARG A 245 -8.00 -35.05 3.03
CA ARG A 245 -8.05 -36.54 3.08
C ARG A 245 -7.66 -37.08 4.45
N ALA A 246 -6.61 -36.55 5.05
CA ALA A 246 -6.16 -36.97 6.38
C ALA A 246 -7.19 -36.58 7.47
N LEU A 247 -7.78 -35.39 7.36
CA LEU A 247 -8.90 -34.95 8.23
C LEU A 247 -10.10 -35.90 8.15
N VAL A 248 -10.56 -36.18 6.92
CA VAL A 248 -11.68 -37.10 6.71
C VAL A 248 -11.35 -38.47 7.28
N GLY A 249 -10.15 -39.01 7.03
CA GLY A 249 -9.70 -40.30 7.60
C GLY A 249 -9.73 -40.30 9.11
N ARG A 250 -9.17 -39.27 9.74
CA ARG A 250 -9.19 -39.12 11.21
C ARG A 250 -10.62 -39.09 11.79
N GLU A 251 -11.49 -38.31 11.15
CA GLU A 251 -12.86 -38.14 11.64
C GLU A 251 -13.75 -39.37 11.41
N VAL A 252 -13.51 -40.14 10.34
CA VAL A 252 -14.14 -41.47 10.12
C VAL A 252 -13.67 -42.46 11.21
N GLU A 253 -12.36 -42.53 11.46
CA GLU A 253 -11.81 -43.39 12.52
C GLU A 253 -12.34 -42.99 13.90
N GLY A 254 -12.36 -41.68 14.22
CA GLY A 254 -12.90 -41.13 15.45
C GLY A 254 -14.39 -41.42 15.65
N LEU A 255 -15.19 -41.28 14.59
CA LEU A 255 -16.62 -41.61 14.61
C LEU A 255 -16.83 -43.07 14.94
N ARG A 256 -16.14 -43.99 14.27
CA ARG A 256 -16.21 -45.44 14.51
C ARG A 256 -15.73 -45.84 15.89
N ALA A 257 -14.78 -45.12 16.46
CA ALA A 257 -14.26 -45.31 17.82
C ALA A 257 -15.07 -44.61 18.89
N GLY A 258 -16.12 -43.89 18.56
CA GLY A 258 -16.98 -43.16 19.51
C GLY A 258 -16.28 -41.93 20.13
N VAL A 259 -15.24 -41.38 19.46
CA VAL A 259 -14.56 -40.16 19.92
C VAL A 259 -15.49 -38.95 19.68
N PRO A 260 -15.75 -38.12 20.69
CA PRO A 260 -16.55 -36.90 20.51
C PRO A 260 -15.97 -35.99 19.41
N ALA A 261 -16.83 -35.35 18.64
CA ALA A 261 -16.45 -34.30 17.70
C ALA A 261 -16.05 -33.03 18.46
N VAL A 262 -15.21 -32.21 17.84
CA VAL A 262 -15.03 -30.82 18.27
C VAL A 262 -16.31 -30.05 17.94
N GLU A 263 -17.00 -29.54 18.95
CA GLU A 263 -18.26 -28.80 18.77
C GLU A 263 -17.94 -27.32 18.48
N VAL A 264 -18.36 -26.85 17.32
CA VAL A 264 -18.22 -25.44 16.92
C VAL A 264 -19.62 -24.85 16.79
N SER A 265 -19.92 -23.84 17.59
CA SER A 265 -21.19 -23.13 17.43
C SER A 265 -21.24 -22.41 16.09
N PRO A 266 -22.42 -22.35 15.42
CA PRO A 266 -22.50 -21.67 14.11
C PRO A 266 -22.03 -20.22 14.09
N PRO A 267 -22.22 -19.38 15.13
CA PRO A 267 -21.64 -18.05 15.19
C PRO A 267 -20.11 -18.05 15.22
N LEU A 268 -19.50 -18.94 16.03
CA LEU A 268 -18.04 -19.06 16.11
C LEU A 268 -17.44 -19.56 14.81
N GLY A 269 -18.05 -20.55 14.17
CA GLY A 269 -17.59 -21.04 12.86
C GLY A 269 -17.65 -19.98 11.79
N ARG A 270 -18.71 -19.16 11.74
CA ARG A 270 -18.77 -18.00 10.82
C ARG A 270 -17.69 -16.96 11.13
N ALA A 271 -17.43 -16.69 12.40
CA ALA A 271 -16.36 -15.77 12.79
C ALA A 271 -14.99 -16.30 12.41
N ALA A 272 -14.73 -17.60 12.56
CA ALA A 272 -13.50 -18.25 12.14
C ALA A 272 -13.32 -18.21 10.62
N LEU A 273 -14.36 -18.50 9.83
CA LEU A 273 -14.34 -18.37 8.37
C LEU A 273 -14.06 -16.92 7.94
N TRP A 274 -14.75 -15.95 8.56
CA TRP A 274 -14.50 -14.54 8.30
C TRP A 274 -13.06 -14.17 8.61
N ARG A 275 -12.51 -14.61 9.75
CA ARG A 275 -11.12 -14.34 10.12
C ARG A 275 -10.14 -14.93 9.10
N ALA A 276 -10.36 -16.17 8.67
CA ALA A 276 -9.54 -16.82 7.64
C ALA A 276 -9.59 -16.08 6.30
N ALA A 277 -10.78 -15.70 5.84
CA ALA A 277 -10.96 -14.93 4.62
C ALA A 277 -10.26 -13.55 4.71
N ARG A 278 -10.32 -12.91 5.88
CA ARG A 278 -9.68 -11.62 6.13
C ARG A 278 -8.17 -11.70 6.16
N SER A 279 -7.62 -12.68 6.87
CA SER A 279 -6.19 -12.74 7.22
C SER A 279 -5.36 -13.63 6.29
N GLY A 280 -5.92 -14.69 5.73
CA GLY A 280 -5.11 -15.72 5.07
C GLY A 280 -4.09 -16.33 6.01
N LEU A 281 -2.87 -16.52 5.54
CA LEU A 281 -1.74 -16.99 6.35
C LEU A 281 -0.90 -15.85 6.94
N GLU A 282 -1.16 -14.61 6.53
CA GLU A 282 -0.39 -13.41 6.88
C GLU A 282 -0.83 -12.77 8.19
N GLY A 283 -1.81 -13.35 8.88
CA GLY A 283 -2.29 -12.85 10.16
C GLY A 283 -2.67 -13.97 11.11
N GLU A 284 -3.73 -13.74 11.90
CA GLU A 284 -4.19 -14.69 12.88
C GLU A 284 -5.41 -15.48 12.39
N LEU A 285 -5.54 -16.71 12.87
CA LEU A 285 -6.72 -17.57 12.74
C LEU A 285 -7.34 -17.83 14.11
N VAL A 286 -8.60 -18.21 14.11
CA VAL A 286 -9.28 -18.69 15.33
C VAL A 286 -8.85 -20.15 15.55
N ASP A 287 -8.19 -20.40 16.67
CA ASP A 287 -7.95 -21.75 17.15
C ASP A 287 -9.27 -22.32 17.73
N ILE A 288 -9.65 -23.48 17.24
CA ILE A 288 -10.97 -24.06 17.56
C ILE A 288 -10.95 -24.86 18.84
N ASP A 289 -9.81 -25.43 19.23
CA ASP A 289 -9.66 -26.21 20.47
C ASP A 289 -9.73 -25.32 21.73
N GLY A 290 -9.45 -24.03 21.59
CA GLY A 290 -9.74 -22.99 22.58
C GLY A 290 -10.00 -21.69 21.81
N PRO A 291 -11.21 -21.11 21.75
CA PRO A 291 -11.58 -20.05 20.84
C PRO A 291 -10.80 -18.76 21.09
N VAL A 292 -9.53 -18.80 20.75
CA VAL A 292 -8.55 -17.71 20.84
C VAL A 292 -7.94 -17.43 19.48
N SER A 293 -7.51 -16.19 19.28
CA SER A 293 -6.77 -15.80 18.07
C SER A 293 -5.31 -16.23 18.21
N ARG A 294 -4.75 -16.87 17.16
CA ARG A 294 -3.35 -17.34 17.13
C ARG A 294 -2.74 -17.09 15.75
N PRO A 295 -1.43 -16.89 15.66
CA PRO A 295 -0.75 -16.78 14.37
C PRO A 295 -1.12 -17.94 13.44
N ALA A 296 -1.47 -17.63 12.19
CA ALA A 296 -1.92 -18.64 11.22
C ALA A 296 -0.91 -19.77 11.02
N ARG A 297 0.39 -19.43 11.02
CA ARG A 297 1.47 -20.43 10.90
C ARG A 297 1.44 -21.49 12.02
N ASP A 298 1.11 -21.08 13.25
CA ASP A 298 1.08 -21.97 14.40
C ASP A 298 -0.13 -22.90 14.29
N VAL A 299 -1.31 -22.36 13.91
CA VAL A 299 -2.53 -23.14 13.72
C VAL A 299 -2.35 -24.18 12.60
N VAL A 300 -1.78 -23.77 11.46
CA VAL A 300 -1.50 -24.68 10.33
C VAL A 300 -0.48 -25.74 10.74
N THR A 301 0.61 -25.36 11.41
CA THR A 301 1.66 -26.31 11.83
C THR A 301 1.09 -27.33 12.82
N GLU A 302 0.24 -26.92 13.73
CA GLU A 302 -0.41 -27.80 14.69
C GLU A 302 -1.40 -28.75 14.04
N LEU A 303 -2.20 -28.23 13.10
CA LEU A 303 -3.10 -29.07 12.30
C LEU A 303 -2.31 -30.17 11.59
N VAL A 304 -1.25 -29.81 10.85
CA VAL A 304 -0.38 -30.80 10.15
C VAL A 304 0.19 -31.80 11.14
N ARG A 305 0.69 -31.37 12.29
CA ARG A 305 1.24 -32.26 13.33
C ARG A 305 0.17 -33.20 13.89
N SER A 306 -1.04 -32.73 14.12
CA SER A 306 -2.16 -33.53 14.64
C SER A 306 -2.61 -34.62 13.66
N LEU A 307 -2.37 -34.42 12.35
CA LEU A 307 -2.73 -35.36 11.27
C LEU A 307 -1.60 -36.34 10.93
N ARG A 308 -0.48 -36.28 11.62
CA ARG A 308 0.70 -37.10 11.32
C ARG A 308 0.37 -38.60 11.18
N PRO A 309 -0.41 -39.24 12.09
CA PRO A 309 -0.70 -40.68 11.95
C PRO A 309 -1.38 -41.03 10.63
N GLN A 310 -2.35 -40.23 10.19
CA GLN A 310 -3.08 -40.47 8.94
C GLN A 310 -2.20 -40.19 7.71
N LEU A 311 -1.40 -39.14 7.77
CA LEU A 311 -0.44 -38.79 6.72
C LEU A 311 0.67 -39.84 6.57
N GLU A 312 1.22 -40.38 7.66
CA GLU A 312 2.18 -41.47 7.62
C GLU A 312 1.55 -42.77 7.09
N ALA A 313 0.33 -43.08 7.49
CA ALA A 313 -0.38 -44.24 7.00
C ALA A 313 -0.69 -44.16 5.50
N ALA A 314 -0.88 -42.98 4.95
CA ALA A 314 -1.04 -42.72 3.52
C ALA A 314 0.27 -42.63 2.73
N GLY A 315 1.42 -42.49 3.41
CA GLY A 315 2.73 -42.25 2.81
C GLY A 315 3.00 -40.79 2.44
N ASP A 316 2.15 -39.84 2.89
CA ASP A 316 2.13 -38.45 2.46
C ASP A 316 2.94 -37.52 3.37
N TRP A 317 3.34 -37.97 4.55
CA TRP A 317 3.90 -37.11 5.60
C TRP A 317 5.01 -36.18 5.13
N GLN A 318 6.00 -36.72 4.40
CA GLN A 318 7.14 -35.93 3.94
C GLN A 318 6.71 -34.85 2.94
N MET A 319 5.82 -35.19 2.01
CA MET A 319 5.32 -34.26 1.00
C MET A 319 4.52 -33.13 1.66
N ILE A 320 3.61 -33.46 2.58
CA ILE A 320 2.76 -32.46 3.25
C ILE A 320 3.60 -31.53 4.13
N VAL A 321 4.61 -32.05 4.84
CA VAL A 321 5.53 -31.18 5.63
C VAL A 321 6.28 -30.22 4.72
N GLU A 322 6.80 -30.71 3.57
CA GLU A 322 7.53 -29.87 2.63
C GLU A 322 6.62 -28.81 1.99
N LEU A 323 5.43 -29.19 1.50
CA LEU A 323 4.49 -28.25 0.92
C LEU A 323 3.99 -27.22 1.94
N THR A 324 3.77 -27.65 3.21
CA THR A 324 3.42 -26.70 4.29
C THR A 324 4.53 -25.71 4.50
N ARG A 325 5.78 -26.16 4.56
CA ARG A 325 6.93 -25.28 4.68
C ARG A 325 7.02 -24.29 3.54
N GLN A 326 6.83 -24.75 2.30
CA GLN A 326 6.85 -23.88 1.11
C GLN A 326 5.76 -22.81 1.14
N VAL A 327 4.50 -23.19 1.43
CA VAL A 327 3.40 -22.21 1.47
C VAL A 327 3.55 -21.20 2.60
N LEU A 328 4.05 -21.61 3.76
CA LEU A 328 4.33 -20.70 4.89
C LEU A 328 5.49 -19.74 4.59
N LEU A 329 6.46 -20.16 3.76
CA LEU A 329 7.56 -19.32 3.29
C LEU A 329 7.14 -18.36 2.17
N ALA A 330 6.41 -18.86 1.18
CA ALA A 330 5.98 -18.06 0.03
C ALA A 330 4.83 -17.09 0.37
N GLY A 331 4.04 -17.41 1.39
CA GLY A 331 2.77 -16.75 1.68
C GLY A 331 1.64 -17.19 0.74
N THR A 332 0.41 -16.75 1.05
CA THR A 332 -0.75 -17.01 0.21
C THR A 332 -0.59 -16.43 -1.20
N SER A 333 -1.37 -16.94 -2.16
CA SER A 333 -1.45 -16.27 -3.48
C SER A 333 -1.91 -14.81 -3.34
N ALA A 334 -2.80 -14.51 -2.40
CA ALA A 334 -3.23 -13.14 -2.12
C ALA A 334 -2.07 -12.24 -1.73
N ALA A 335 -1.19 -12.69 -0.85
CA ALA A 335 0.01 -11.94 -0.47
C ALA A 335 0.97 -11.75 -1.66
N ARG A 336 1.18 -12.80 -2.48
CA ARG A 336 2.02 -12.71 -3.68
C ARG A 336 1.46 -11.73 -4.72
N GLN A 337 0.14 -11.74 -4.94
CA GLN A 337 -0.53 -10.76 -5.82
C GLN A 337 -0.34 -9.31 -5.34
N ARG A 338 -0.47 -9.07 -4.03
CA ARG A 338 -0.21 -7.73 -3.45
C ARG A 338 1.25 -7.30 -3.64
N ARG A 339 2.19 -8.24 -3.48
CA ARG A 339 3.62 -7.97 -3.77
C ARG A 339 3.84 -7.61 -5.25
N ALA A 340 3.22 -8.34 -6.18
CA ALA A 340 3.31 -8.02 -7.60
C ALA A 340 2.79 -6.62 -7.92
N LEU A 341 1.65 -6.24 -7.33
CA LEU A 341 1.12 -4.87 -7.50
C LEU A 341 2.08 -3.82 -6.94
N ARG A 342 2.65 -4.06 -5.76
CA ARG A 342 3.57 -3.11 -5.11
C ARG A 342 4.83 -2.84 -5.93
N ARG A 343 5.32 -3.83 -6.70
CA ARG A 343 6.56 -3.69 -7.49
C ARG A 343 6.50 -2.53 -8.49
N ARG A 344 5.41 -2.40 -9.25
CA ARG A 344 5.27 -1.38 -10.31
C ARG A 344 3.92 -0.65 -10.33
N GLY A 345 3.04 -0.92 -9.37
CA GLY A 345 1.71 -0.31 -9.28
C GLY A 345 0.76 -0.72 -10.43
N ARG A 346 1.01 -1.85 -11.10
CA ARG A 346 0.26 -2.27 -12.29
C ARG A 346 -0.51 -3.55 -12.02
N LEU A 347 -1.83 -3.50 -12.10
CA LEU A 347 -2.69 -4.69 -11.99
C LEU A 347 -2.44 -5.72 -13.11
N THR A 348 -1.94 -5.29 -14.26
CA THR A 348 -1.54 -6.21 -15.33
C THR A 348 -0.44 -7.15 -14.89
N ASP A 349 0.50 -6.71 -14.04
CA ASP A 349 1.58 -7.55 -13.53
C ASP A 349 1.04 -8.64 -12.60
N VAL A 350 -0.01 -8.33 -11.83
CA VAL A 350 -0.73 -9.32 -11.01
C VAL A 350 -1.35 -10.40 -11.89
N VAL A 351 -2.01 -10.01 -12.99
CA VAL A 351 -2.64 -10.97 -13.92
C VAL A 351 -1.57 -11.79 -14.64
N ASP A 352 -0.45 -11.19 -15.07
CA ASP A 352 0.67 -11.90 -15.69
C ASP A 352 1.29 -12.93 -14.75
N GLN A 353 1.47 -12.58 -13.48
CA GLN A 353 1.93 -13.54 -12.46
C GLN A 353 0.95 -14.70 -12.31
N LEU A 354 -0.35 -14.41 -12.17
CA LEU A 354 -1.37 -15.45 -12.04
C LEU A 354 -1.43 -16.40 -13.24
N ILE A 355 -1.28 -15.87 -14.46
CA ILE A 355 -1.18 -16.68 -15.69
C ILE A 355 0.04 -17.60 -15.62
N ALA A 356 1.20 -17.07 -15.26
CA ALA A 356 2.45 -17.81 -15.19
C ALA A 356 2.45 -18.87 -14.07
N GLU A 357 1.94 -18.52 -12.87
CA GLU A 357 1.76 -19.49 -11.77
C GLU A 357 0.79 -20.62 -12.18
N THR A 358 -0.33 -20.29 -12.80
CA THR A 358 -1.31 -21.28 -13.27
C THR A 358 -0.73 -22.21 -14.32
N ALA A 359 0.09 -21.69 -15.22
CA ALA A 359 0.80 -22.45 -16.25
C ALA A 359 2.01 -23.25 -15.71
N GLY A 360 2.39 -23.07 -14.45
CA GLY A 360 3.59 -23.69 -13.86
C GLY A 360 4.91 -23.14 -14.45
N THR A 361 4.89 -21.96 -15.05
CA THR A 361 6.07 -21.31 -15.65
C THR A 361 6.65 -20.19 -14.79
N TRP A 362 5.98 -19.85 -13.68
CA TRP A 362 6.50 -18.90 -12.71
C TRP A 362 7.70 -19.53 -12.01
N PRO A 363 8.84 -18.85 -11.90
CA PRO A 363 9.97 -19.34 -11.14
C PRO A 363 9.55 -19.69 -9.72
N ASP A 364 9.91 -20.88 -9.26
CA ASP A 364 9.67 -21.27 -7.87
C ASP A 364 10.56 -20.43 -6.97
N THR A 365 10.04 -19.26 -6.56
CA THR A 365 10.73 -18.32 -5.69
C THR A 365 10.96 -18.90 -4.29
N ALA A 366 10.14 -19.87 -3.88
CA ALA A 366 10.36 -20.58 -2.63
C ALA A 366 11.63 -21.48 -2.70
N ALA A 367 11.84 -22.14 -3.84
CA ALA A 367 13.06 -22.95 -4.04
C ALA A 367 14.32 -22.06 -4.13
N ALA A 368 14.24 -20.94 -4.86
CA ALA A 368 15.35 -19.97 -4.94
C ALA A 368 15.69 -19.33 -3.58
N VAL A 369 14.68 -19.05 -2.75
CA VAL A 369 14.85 -18.52 -1.38
C VAL A 369 15.48 -19.53 -0.44
N ILE A 370 15.31 -20.84 -0.70
CA ILE A 370 15.87 -21.90 0.13
C ILE A 370 17.36 -22.13 -0.16
N GLU A 371 17.77 -21.94 -1.42
CA GLU A 371 19.17 -22.11 -1.85
C GLU A 371 20.08 -20.93 -1.45
N ASP A 372 19.48 -19.76 -1.11
CA ASP A 372 20.22 -18.57 -0.71
C ASP A 372 19.80 -18.06 0.67
N PRO A 373 20.50 -18.47 1.73
CA PRO A 373 20.21 -18.02 3.09
C PRO A 373 20.59 -16.55 3.34
N THR A 374 21.28 -15.88 2.43
CA THR A 374 21.71 -14.49 2.61
C THR A 374 20.88 -13.54 1.76
N LEU A 375 20.24 -12.58 2.42
CA LEU A 375 19.37 -11.58 1.81
C LEU A 375 20.08 -10.70 0.78
N LEU A 376 21.38 -10.56 0.93
CA LEU A 376 22.23 -9.69 0.10
C LEU A 376 22.98 -10.48 -0.99
N PHE A 377 22.84 -11.80 -1.03
CA PHE A 377 23.46 -12.58 -2.08
C PHE A 377 22.95 -12.16 -3.45
N GLY A 378 23.86 -11.78 -4.33
CA GLY A 378 23.51 -11.25 -5.63
C GLY A 378 23.00 -9.81 -5.65
N TYR A 379 22.89 -9.11 -4.50
CA TYR A 379 22.62 -7.69 -4.48
C TYR A 379 23.71 -6.92 -5.22
N GLN A 380 23.33 -6.16 -6.21
CA GLN A 380 24.24 -5.28 -6.94
C GLN A 380 23.58 -3.90 -7.09
N PRO A 381 24.22 -2.84 -6.61
CA PRO A 381 23.68 -1.48 -6.66
C PRO A 381 23.21 -1.05 -8.04
N ASP A 382 23.91 -1.53 -9.10
CA ASP A 382 23.70 -1.08 -10.48
C ASP A 382 22.78 -1.96 -11.33
N ARG A 383 22.12 -2.97 -10.76
CA ARG A 383 21.34 -3.95 -11.55
C ARG A 383 20.03 -3.41 -12.14
N GLU A 384 19.57 -2.26 -11.72
CA GLU A 384 18.35 -1.64 -12.29
C GLU A 384 18.58 -0.91 -13.61
N TYR A 385 19.84 -0.71 -14.03
CA TYR A 385 20.15 -0.07 -15.27
C TYR A 385 20.32 -1.11 -16.39
N ASP A 386 19.56 -0.93 -17.48
CA ASP A 386 19.76 -1.68 -18.70
C ASP A 386 21.20 -1.41 -19.21
N PRO A 387 22.09 -2.43 -19.30
CA PRO A 387 23.43 -2.23 -19.85
C PRO A 387 23.45 -1.76 -21.31
N ALA A 388 22.31 -1.72 -21.98
CA ALA A 388 22.14 -1.10 -23.29
C ALA A 388 22.06 0.44 -23.23
N ASP A 389 21.76 1.02 -22.04
CA ASP A 389 21.74 2.48 -21.86
C ASP A 389 23.11 3.00 -21.49
N LYS A 390 23.91 3.37 -22.51
CA LYS A 390 25.27 3.85 -22.37
C LYS A 390 25.43 5.22 -21.69
N ALA A 391 24.34 5.86 -21.29
CA ALA A 391 24.31 7.19 -20.69
C ALA A 391 24.04 7.20 -19.18
N ALA A 392 23.74 6.06 -18.57
CA ALA A 392 23.44 6.00 -17.15
C ALA A 392 24.73 6.14 -16.31
N ALA A 393 24.84 7.21 -15.54
CA ALA A 393 25.83 7.29 -14.48
C ALA A 393 25.53 6.23 -13.42
N VAL A 394 26.56 5.53 -12.95
CA VAL A 394 26.46 4.56 -11.85
C VAL A 394 25.83 5.24 -10.63
N SER A 395 24.72 4.72 -10.11
CA SER A 395 24.08 5.27 -8.92
C SER A 395 24.93 4.98 -7.68
N TYR A 396 25.09 5.97 -6.83
CA TYR A 396 25.66 5.76 -5.50
C TYR A 396 24.65 5.00 -4.63
N ASP A 397 25.07 3.88 -4.06
CA ASP A 397 24.24 3.17 -3.06
C ASP A 397 24.65 3.60 -1.66
N GLU A 398 23.65 4.03 -0.87
CA GLU A 398 23.90 4.61 0.45
C GLU A 398 24.27 3.57 1.51
N ALA A 399 23.93 2.31 1.29
CA ALA A 399 24.16 1.24 2.27
C ALA A 399 25.27 0.26 1.88
N VAL A 400 25.59 0.17 0.58
CA VAL A 400 26.51 -0.86 0.04
C VAL A 400 27.51 -0.20 -0.91
N ASP A 401 28.77 -0.60 -0.81
CA ASP A 401 29.83 -0.13 -1.72
C ASP A 401 29.69 -0.78 -3.13
N PRO A 402 30.40 -0.28 -4.15
CA PRO A 402 30.34 -0.84 -5.50
C PRO A 402 30.80 -2.32 -5.59
N THR A 403 31.45 -2.86 -4.56
CA THR A 403 31.84 -4.28 -4.49
C THR A 403 30.79 -5.16 -3.85
N GLY A 404 29.66 -4.58 -3.41
CA GLY A 404 28.56 -5.29 -2.73
C GLY A 404 28.77 -5.47 -1.22
N ARG A 405 29.70 -4.73 -0.60
CA ARG A 405 29.95 -4.78 0.84
C ARG A 405 29.20 -3.66 1.55
N PRO A 406 28.62 -3.93 2.72
CA PRO A 406 28.03 -2.87 3.52
C PRO A 406 29.01 -1.74 3.83
N TRP A 407 28.56 -0.51 3.75
CA TRP A 407 29.28 0.60 4.39
C TRP A 407 29.33 0.39 5.90
N PRO A 408 30.39 0.84 6.61
CA PRO A 408 30.54 0.59 8.05
C PRO A 408 29.32 0.93 8.90
N PRO A 409 28.58 2.03 8.67
CA PRO A 409 27.37 2.34 9.43
C PRO A 409 26.25 1.31 9.26
N TYR A 410 26.20 0.61 8.13
CA TYR A 410 25.16 -0.35 7.79
C TYR A 410 25.50 -1.80 8.11
N GLU A 411 26.78 -2.13 8.47
CA GLU A 411 27.20 -3.50 8.70
C GLU A 411 26.29 -4.26 9.68
N LYS A 412 26.02 -3.68 10.87
CA LYS A 412 25.18 -4.32 11.89
C LYS A 412 23.74 -4.49 11.43
N ILE A 413 23.19 -3.48 10.76
CA ILE A 413 21.81 -3.48 10.28
C ILE A 413 21.62 -4.55 9.23
N LEU A 414 22.50 -4.59 8.22
CA LEU A 414 22.43 -5.56 7.12
C LEU A 414 22.66 -6.98 7.60
N HIS A 415 23.58 -7.21 8.57
CA HIS A 415 23.76 -8.53 9.18
C HIS A 415 22.52 -8.97 9.95
N ALA A 416 21.92 -8.10 10.78
CA ALA A 416 20.71 -8.43 11.52
C ALA A 416 19.54 -8.76 10.58
N VAL A 417 19.38 -7.99 9.49
CA VAL A 417 18.36 -8.25 8.47
C VAL A 417 18.63 -9.58 7.74
N ALA A 418 19.90 -9.87 7.40
CA ALA A 418 20.28 -11.12 6.76
C ALA A 418 20.03 -12.33 7.68
N ASP A 419 20.35 -12.21 8.98
CA ASP A 419 20.16 -13.28 9.97
C ASP A 419 18.67 -13.64 10.17
N LEU A 420 17.76 -12.67 10.03
CA LEU A 420 16.31 -12.91 10.07
C LEU A 420 15.83 -13.78 8.90
N GLY A 421 16.42 -13.61 7.75
CA GLY A 421 16.07 -14.33 6.53
C GLY A 421 14.72 -13.89 5.91
N VAL A 422 14.56 -14.18 4.63
CA VAL A 422 13.42 -13.71 3.80
C VAL A 422 12.04 -14.09 4.37
N ALA A 423 11.92 -15.28 4.95
CA ALA A 423 10.65 -15.77 5.50
C ALA A 423 10.15 -14.93 6.69
N VAL A 424 11.08 -14.60 7.61
CA VAL A 424 10.74 -13.78 8.77
C VAL A 424 10.43 -12.36 8.32
N LEU A 425 11.22 -11.81 7.41
CA LEU A 425 10.99 -10.47 6.88
C LEU A 425 9.63 -10.34 6.19
N ARG A 426 9.21 -11.32 5.39
CA ARG A 426 7.84 -11.35 4.83
C ARG A 426 6.76 -11.36 5.89
N SER A 427 6.96 -12.14 6.97
CA SER A 427 6.00 -12.14 8.08
C SER A 427 5.92 -10.77 8.72
N ARG A 428 7.08 -10.14 8.98
CA ARG A 428 7.12 -8.79 9.58
C ARG A 428 6.50 -7.72 8.68
N GLU A 429 6.74 -7.80 7.36
CA GLU A 429 6.08 -6.92 6.39
C GLU A 429 4.56 -7.05 6.46
N GLY A 430 4.04 -8.28 6.53
CA GLY A 430 2.61 -8.53 6.69
C GLY A 430 2.04 -8.01 8.01
N ASP A 431 2.75 -8.20 9.11
CA ASP A 431 2.37 -7.70 10.43
C ASP A 431 2.31 -6.16 10.46
N ILE A 432 3.31 -5.49 9.86
CA ILE A 432 3.35 -4.03 9.70
C ILE A 432 2.14 -3.54 8.88
N GLU A 433 1.88 -4.17 7.73
CA GLU A 433 0.74 -3.80 6.88
C GLU A 433 -0.59 -3.97 7.62
N GLN A 434 -0.72 -5.00 8.45
CA GLN A 434 -1.90 -5.21 9.28
C GLN A 434 -2.08 -4.09 10.32
N ASP A 435 -1.01 -3.73 11.02
CA ASP A 435 -1.04 -2.61 11.99
C ASP A 435 -1.35 -1.29 11.30
N GLN A 436 -0.72 -1.00 10.16
CA GLN A 436 -1.01 0.20 9.37
C GLN A 436 -2.50 0.30 9.01
N ARG A 437 -3.13 -0.82 8.66
CA ARG A 437 -4.58 -0.85 8.39
C ARG A 437 -5.41 -0.65 9.64
N ALA A 438 -5.02 -1.27 10.75
CA ALA A 438 -5.72 -1.15 12.03
C ALA A 438 -5.68 0.28 12.57
N GLU A 439 -4.55 0.94 12.44
CA GLU A 439 -4.31 2.31 12.89
C GLU A 439 -4.66 3.36 11.82
N SER A 440 -5.21 2.92 10.67
CA SER A 440 -5.57 3.80 9.54
C SER A 440 -4.40 4.61 8.99
N ILE A 441 -3.17 4.09 9.06
CA ILE A 441 -1.96 4.71 8.47
C ILE A 441 -2.03 4.55 6.95
N THR A 442 -2.80 5.43 6.34
CA THR A 442 -3.13 5.39 4.93
C THR A 442 -2.90 6.74 4.28
N PHE A 443 -2.73 6.75 2.97
CA PHE A 443 -2.73 7.96 2.17
C PHE A 443 -3.61 7.76 0.94
N ARG A 444 -4.06 8.86 0.34
CA ARG A 444 -4.87 8.81 -0.87
C ARG A 444 -4.05 9.29 -2.05
N VAL A 445 -3.91 8.43 -3.06
CA VAL A 445 -3.26 8.79 -4.32
C VAL A 445 -4.15 9.76 -5.10
N SER A 446 -3.59 10.81 -5.66
CA SER A 446 -4.32 11.78 -6.48
C SER A 446 -5.06 11.08 -7.63
N GLY A 447 -6.37 11.32 -7.73
CA GLY A 447 -7.24 10.73 -8.75
C GLY A 447 -7.79 9.34 -8.40
N GLN A 448 -7.49 8.79 -7.23
CA GLN A 448 -8.08 7.55 -6.73
C GLN A 448 -9.08 7.82 -5.59
N ASN A 449 -10.22 7.13 -5.62
CA ASN A 449 -11.27 7.30 -4.60
C ASN A 449 -11.02 6.52 -3.30
N ARG A 450 -9.93 5.79 -3.20
CA ARG A 450 -9.67 4.90 -2.04
C ARG A 450 -8.32 5.20 -1.40
N ALA A 451 -8.30 5.28 -0.07
CA ALA A 451 -7.08 5.36 0.70
C ALA A 451 -6.32 4.02 0.63
N GLN A 452 -5.02 4.07 0.47
CA GLN A 452 -4.11 2.92 0.43
C GLN A 452 -3.17 2.96 1.62
N VAL A 453 -2.71 1.81 2.06
CA VAL A 453 -1.62 1.73 3.03
C VAL A 453 -0.36 2.34 2.41
N PHE A 454 0.38 3.12 3.18
CA PHE A 454 1.68 3.64 2.76
C PHE A 454 2.76 2.61 3.11
N PRO A 455 3.29 1.84 2.13
CA PRO A 455 4.18 0.73 2.42
C PRO A 455 5.42 1.20 3.20
N LEU A 456 5.73 0.49 4.29
CA LEU A 456 6.96 0.68 5.05
C LEU A 456 7.94 -0.45 4.73
N ASP A 457 9.10 -0.08 4.20
CA ASP A 457 10.20 -1.02 3.99
C ASP A 457 10.89 -1.37 5.32
N LEU A 458 11.34 -2.61 5.42
CA LEU A 458 11.95 -3.16 6.63
C LEU A 458 13.38 -2.68 6.87
N MET A 459 14.03 -2.11 5.84
CA MET A 459 15.39 -1.62 5.90
C MET A 459 15.40 -0.13 6.25
N PRO A 460 15.87 0.26 7.46
CA PRO A 460 15.94 1.68 7.82
C PRO A 460 17.04 2.38 7.00
N ARG A 461 16.81 3.65 6.66
CA ARG A 461 17.81 4.53 6.06
C ARG A 461 18.53 5.31 7.16
N LEU A 462 19.86 5.24 7.19
CA LEU A 462 20.69 5.91 8.17
C LEU A 462 21.30 7.18 7.58
N VAL A 463 21.23 8.27 8.35
CA VAL A 463 21.92 9.54 8.06
C VAL A 463 22.94 9.75 9.18
N ALA A 464 24.23 9.83 8.82
CA ALA A 464 25.31 9.95 9.78
C ALA A 464 25.28 11.31 10.52
N ALA A 465 25.87 11.37 11.71
CA ALA A 465 25.78 12.54 12.58
C ALA A 465 26.45 13.79 12.00
N ASP A 466 27.57 13.62 11.31
CA ASP A 466 28.28 14.70 10.60
C ASP A 466 27.48 15.19 9.38
N GLU A 467 26.96 14.29 8.58
CA GLU A 467 26.05 14.66 7.46
C GLU A 467 24.80 15.39 7.97
N TRP A 468 24.18 14.89 9.06
CA TRP A 468 23.01 15.53 9.64
C TRP A 468 23.32 16.92 10.22
N ALA A 469 24.51 17.12 10.79
CA ALA A 469 24.93 18.44 11.26
C ALA A 469 25.05 19.44 10.11
N GLU A 470 25.64 19.03 8.97
CA GLU A 470 25.72 19.87 7.77
C GLU A 470 24.34 20.16 7.18
N LEU A 471 23.49 19.13 7.07
CA LEU A 471 22.11 19.29 6.62
C LEU A 471 21.32 20.24 7.52
N THR A 472 21.43 20.08 8.84
CA THR A 472 20.76 20.94 9.82
C THR A 472 21.15 22.40 9.65
N ALA A 473 22.44 22.71 9.53
CA ALA A 473 22.90 24.08 9.32
C ALA A 473 22.34 24.68 8.01
N GLY A 474 22.40 23.93 6.93
CA GLY A 474 21.92 24.41 5.64
C GLY A 474 20.39 24.50 5.52
N LEU A 475 19.66 23.59 6.15
CA LEU A 475 18.19 23.63 6.21
C LEU A 475 17.72 24.84 7.04
N ALA A 476 18.36 25.09 8.18
CA ALA A 476 18.07 26.25 9.02
C ALA A 476 18.33 27.57 8.28
N GLN A 477 19.46 27.66 7.57
CA GLN A 477 19.80 28.81 6.74
C GLN A 477 18.75 29.04 5.65
N ARG A 478 18.38 27.98 4.93
CA ARG A 478 17.42 28.03 3.82
C ARG A 478 16.04 28.45 4.27
N ALA A 479 15.53 27.87 5.38
CA ALA A 479 14.23 28.22 5.95
C ALA A 479 14.17 29.69 6.38
N LYS A 480 15.23 30.21 7.04
CA LYS A 480 15.33 31.62 7.42
C LYS A 480 15.30 32.54 6.19
N ALA A 481 16.04 32.20 5.13
CA ALA A 481 16.07 32.98 3.89
C ALA A 481 14.73 33.01 3.16
N LEU A 482 14.06 31.87 3.07
CA LEU A 482 12.73 31.78 2.48
C LEU A 482 11.67 32.54 3.30
N ASN A 483 11.75 32.49 4.63
CA ASN A 483 10.88 33.29 5.49
C ASN A 483 11.12 34.79 5.31
N ALA A 484 12.38 35.23 5.21
CA ALA A 484 12.74 36.63 4.95
C ALA A 484 12.23 37.08 3.57
N PHE A 485 12.34 36.22 2.54
CA PHE A 485 11.75 36.46 1.23
C PHE A 485 10.24 36.65 1.31
N LEU A 486 9.52 35.76 1.99
CA LEU A 486 8.08 35.89 2.19
C LEU A 486 7.67 37.16 2.91
N ARG A 487 8.46 37.62 3.88
CA ARG A 487 8.20 38.89 4.55
C ARG A 487 8.40 40.06 3.58
N ASP A 488 9.51 40.09 2.87
CA ASP A 488 9.88 41.18 1.97
C ASP A 488 8.88 41.36 0.82
N ILE A 489 8.51 40.27 0.09
CA ILE A 489 7.61 40.37 -1.07
C ILE A 489 6.19 40.79 -0.74
N TYR A 490 5.77 40.64 0.53
CA TYR A 490 4.48 41.10 1.03
C TYR A 490 4.55 42.47 1.74
N SER A 491 5.73 43.07 1.84
CA SER A 491 5.96 44.41 2.42
C SER A 491 6.66 45.33 1.43
N GLU A 492 7.96 45.51 1.54
CA GLU A 492 8.73 46.51 0.83
C GLU A 492 9.16 46.09 -0.58
N GLN A 493 9.19 44.78 -0.84
CA GLN A 493 9.65 44.16 -2.08
C GLN A 493 11.09 44.59 -2.47
N ALA A 494 11.95 44.68 -1.47
CA ALA A 494 13.32 45.23 -1.60
C ALA A 494 14.14 44.36 -2.58
N ILE A 495 14.06 43.03 -2.47
CA ILE A 495 14.81 42.10 -3.35
C ILE A 495 14.44 42.28 -4.84
N LEU A 496 13.22 42.69 -5.13
CA LEU A 496 12.74 42.99 -6.49
C LEU A 496 13.18 44.35 -6.93
N ALA A 497 13.10 45.37 -6.03
CA ALA A 497 13.56 46.74 -6.29
C ALA A 497 15.06 46.79 -6.58
N ASP A 498 15.84 45.95 -5.90
CA ASP A 498 17.31 45.85 -6.08
C ASP A 498 17.66 44.96 -7.31
N GLY A 499 16.66 44.41 -8.00
CA GLY A 499 16.85 43.64 -9.24
C GLY A 499 17.53 42.29 -9.05
N VAL A 500 17.54 41.72 -7.84
CA VAL A 500 18.07 40.38 -7.57
C VAL A 500 17.16 39.33 -8.14
N ILE A 501 15.86 39.58 -8.04
CA ILE A 501 14.79 38.77 -8.64
C ILE A 501 13.96 39.67 -9.58
N GLY A 502 13.63 39.19 -10.75
CA GLY A 502 12.85 39.99 -11.70
C GLY A 502 11.39 40.18 -11.27
N MET A 503 10.86 41.41 -11.38
CA MET A 503 9.46 41.76 -11.03
C MET A 503 8.45 40.83 -11.69
N TYR A 504 8.70 40.41 -12.94
CA TYR A 504 7.83 39.52 -13.71
C TYR A 504 7.51 38.20 -13.01
N MET A 505 8.35 37.79 -12.06
CA MET A 505 8.19 36.51 -11.37
C MET A 505 6.95 36.52 -10.48
N LEU A 506 6.68 37.62 -9.74
CA LEU A 506 5.48 37.73 -8.91
C LEU A 506 4.20 37.82 -9.74
N ASP A 507 4.24 38.52 -10.89
CA ASP A 507 3.07 38.64 -11.77
C ASP A 507 2.59 37.30 -12.33
N ARG A 508 3.48 36.29 -12.33
CA ARG A 508 3.25 34.95 -12.89
C ARG A 508 3.13 33.85 -11.84
N ALA A 509 3.48 34.14 -10.59
CA ALA A 509 3.43 33.17 -9.50
C ALA A 509 1.97 32.95 -9.03
N PRO A 510 1.36 31.78 -9.30
CA PRO A 510 -0.03 31.51 -8.88
C PRO A 510 -0.21 31.59 -7.36
N GLY A 511 0.87 31.31 -6.60
CA GLY A 511 0.88 31.36 -5.15
C GLY A 511 1.00 32.76 -4.55
N PHE A 512 1.29 33.81 -5.36
CA PHE A 512 1.33 35.19 -4.86
C PHE A 512 -0.09 35.75 -4.68
N ARG A 513 -0.49 35.92 -3.42
CA ARG A 513 -1.87 36.31 -3.05
C ARG A 513 -1.87 37.62 -2.26
N SER A 514 -2.84 38.49 -2.54
CA SER A 514 -2.99 39.75 -1.77
C SER A 514 -3.22 39.53 -0.28
N THR A 515 -3.78 38.39 0.10
CA THR A 515 -3.97 37.93 1.49
C THR A 515 -2.65 37.81 2.27
N GLY A 516 -1.55 37.53 1.58
CA GLY A 516 -0.21 37.50 2.20
C GLY A 516 0.23 38.81 2.84
N ARG A 517 -0.36 39.97 2.45
CA ARG A 517 -0.06 41.29 3.03
C ARG A 517 -0.72 41.54 4.39
N LEU A 518 -1.58 40.63 4.83
CA LEU A 518 -2.36 40.80 6.07
C LEU A 518 -1.53 40.39 7.30
N SER A 519 -0.72 39.36 7.22
CA SER A 519 0.20 39.00 8.32
C SER A 519 1.42 39.90 8.32
N ARG A 520 1.74 40.40 9.51
CA ARG A 520 2.95 41.21 9.82
C ARG A 520 3.91 40.45 10.73
N ASP A 521 3.66 39.17 10.96
CA ASP A 521 4.45 38.37 11.90
C ASP A 521 5.88 38.17 11.37
N SER A 522 6.84 38.05 12.28
CA SER A 522 8.25 37.78 11.95
C SER A 522 8.41 36.38 11.31
N VAL A 523 7.57 35.45 11.70
CA VAL A 523 7.51 34.11 11.13
C VAL A 523 6.25 33.98 10.27
N ARG A 524 6.43 33.57 9.00
CA ARG A 524 5.37 33.25 8.07
C ARG A 524 5.32 31.75 7.76
N ALA A 525 6.51 31.14 7.65
CA ALA A 525 6.67 29.70 7.39
C ALA A 525 7.01 28.98 8.70
N HIS A 526 6.01 28.79 9.57
CA HIS A 526 6.20 28.13 10.88
C HIS A 526 6.70 26.69 10.75
N VAL A 527 6.23 25.99 9.72
CA VAL A 527 6.64 24.63 9.38
C VAL A 527 7.00 24.59 7.90
N SER A 528 8.21 24.20 7.58
CA SER A 528 8.65 23.94 6.21
C SER A 528 9.13 22.52 6.04
N GLY A 529 8.93 21.95 4.84
CA GLY A 529 9.47 20.68 4.42
C GLY A 529 10.39 20.89 3.22
N THR A 530 11.61 20.40 3.30
CA THR A 530 12.58 20.46 2.22
C THR A 530 12.86 19.05 1.72
N ASP A 531 12.70 18.82 0.42
CA ASP A 531 13.00 17.55 -0.20
C ASP A 531 14.46 17.52 -0.65
N LEU A 532 15.19 16.54 -0.14
CA LEU A 532 16.61 16.32 -0.35
C LEU A 532 16.85 15.05 -1.12
N VAL A 533 17.79 15.09 -2.04
CA VAL A 533 18.28 13.94 -2.81
C VAL A 533 19.79 13.82 -2.66
N CYS A 534 20.30 12.61 -2.80
CA CYS A 534 21.73 12.34 -2.86
C CYS A 534 22.11 12.03 -4.32
N ASP A 535 23.19 12.64 -4.82
CA ASP A 535 23.67 12.40 -6.17
C ASP A 535 24.56 11.14 -6.29
N SER A 536 25.04 10.83 -7.46
CA SER A 536 25.92 9.68 -7.74
C SER A 536 27.30 9.75 -7.04
N ALA A 537 27.65 10.86 -6.45
CA ALA A 537 28.87 11.04 -5.67
C ALA A 537 28.64 11.05 -4.15
N GLY A 538 27.38 10.85 -3.71
CA GLY A 538 27.00 10.89 -2.32
C GLY A 538 26.76 12.30 -1.76
N ASN A 539 26.65 13.33 -2.62
CA ASN A 539 26.40 14.69 -2.15
C ASN A 539 24.91 14.98 -2.01
N TRP A 540 24.53 15.59 -0.89
CA TRP A 540 23.17 16.05 -0.65
C TRP A 540 22.84 17.30 -1.44
N MET A 541 21.68 17.31 -2.09
CA MET A 541 21.14 18.45 -2.84
C MET A 541 19.68 18.67 -2.50
N VAL A 542 19.28 19.94 -2.45
CA VAL A 542 17.85 20.29 -2.32
C VAL A 542 17.19 20.10 -3.68
N LEU A 543 16.02 19.43 -3.68
CA LEU A 543 15.20 19.20 -4.88
C LEU A 543 14.04 20.18 -4.97
N GLU A 544 13.33 20.43 -3.84
CA GLU A 544 12.23 21.39 -3.75
C GLU A 544 11.97 21.83 -2.30
N ASP A 545 11.23 22.94 -2.14
CA ASP A 545 10.80 23.46 -0.86
C ASP A 545 9.27 23.46 -0.77
N ASN A 546 8.74 23.13 0.41
CA ASN A 546 7.32 23.10 0.69
C ASN A 546 7.01 23.96 1.92
N LEU A 547 6.38 25.14 1.74
CA LEU A 547 6.12 26.15 2.78
C LEU A 547 4.64 26.42 3.02
N ARG A 548 3.74 25.80 2.24
CA ARG A 548 2.29 25.88 2.48
C ARG A 548 1.84 24.86 3.50
N ILE A 549 1.81 23.60 3.09
CA ILE A 549 1.23 22.48 3.84
C ILE A 549 2.18 21.27 3.73
N PRO A 550 3.42 21.35 4.28
CA PRO A 550 4.32 20.22 4.23
C PRO A 550 3.73 19.03 5.00
N SER A 551 3.68 17.87 4.37
CA SER A 551 3.16 16.62 4.96
C SER A 551 4.27 15.59 5.04
N GLY A 552 4.12 14.62 6.01
CA GLY A 552 5.06 13.53 6.19
C GLY A 552 5.55 13.33 7.63
N THR A 553 5.34 14.30 8.50
CA THR A 553 5.80 14.26 9.91
C THR A 553 5.18 13.05 10.65
N ALA A 554 3.86 12.86 10.54
CA ALA A 554 3.17 11.75 11.19
C ALA A 554 3.65 10.40 10.67
N TYR A 555 3.92 10.29 9.37
CA TYR A 555 4.43 9.07 8.76
C TYR A 555 5.85 8.75 9.23
N ALA A 556 6.72 9.77 9.39
CA ALA A 556 8.07 9.56 9.92
C ALA A 556 8.04 9.00 11.36
N ILE A 557 7.14 9.50 12.21
CA ILE A 557 6.95 9.00 13.58
C ILE A 557 6.36 7.59 13.58
N ALA A 558 5.31 7.37 12.80
CA ALA A 558 4.65 6.07 12.69
C ALA A 558 5.60 4.98 12.16
N ASN A 559 6.42 5.29 11.15
CA ASN A 559 7.42 4.38 10.60
C ASN A 559 8.41 3.92 11.68
N ARG A 560 8.94 4.84 12.51
CA ARG A 560 9.80 4.53 13.63
C ARG A 560 9.12 3.61 14.65
N ARG A 561 7.89 3.90 15.02
CA ARG A 561 7.12 3.10 15.98
C ARG A 561 6.83 1.70 15.45
N LEU A 562 6.42 1.59 14.20
CA LEU A 562 6.16 0.31 13.53
C LEU A 562 7.43 -0.53 13.39
N LEU A 563 8.52 0.05 12.89
CA LEU A 563 9.77 -0.69 12.75
C LEU A 563 10.31 -1.14 14.12
N THR A 564 10.19 -0.28 15.13
CA THR A 564 10.56 -0.61 16.52
C THR A 564 9.77 -1.80 17.08
N LYS A 565 8.48 -1.85 16.79
CA LYS A 565 7.57 -2.91 17.27
C LYS A 565 7.83 -4.24 16.58
N HIS A 566 8.04 -4.21 15.27
CA HIS A 566 8.08 -5.42 14.44
C HIS A 566 9.48 -5.95 14.14
N LEU A 567 10.52 -5.13 14.32
CA LEU A 567 11.93 -5.52 14.13
C LEU A 567 12.77 -5.15 15.35
N PRO A 568 12.48 -5.74 16.53
CA PRO A 568 13.24 -5.49 17.74
C PRO A 568 14.68 -6.02 17.66
N GLU A 569 14.98 -6.89 16.69
CA GLU A 569 16.31 -7.43 16.41
C GLU A 569 17.27 -6.38 15.83
N LEU A 570 16.75 -5.30 15.26
CA LEU A 570 17.58 -4.19 14.80
C LEU A 570 18.04 -3.35 15.99
N GLU A 571 19.33 -3.52 16.35
CA GLU A 571 19.96 -2.72 17.41
C GLU A 571 20.00 -1.24 16.99
N ARG A 572 19.31 -0.39 17.73
CA ARG A 572 19.26 1.05 17.46
C ARG A 572 20.51 1.72 18.02
N PRO A 573 21.17 2.60 17.23
CA PRO A 573 22.25 3.43 17.73
C PRO A 573 21.84 4.26 18.94
N ALA A 574 22.73 4.42 19.92
CA ALA A 574 22.45 5.22 21.13
C ALA A 574 22.24 6.71 20.80
N GLU A 575 22.84 7.19 19.71
CA GLU A 575 22.77 8.56 19.21
C GLU A 575 21.57 8.79 18.27
N LEU A 576 20.66 7.83 18.19
CA LEU A 576 19.50 7.97 17.32
C LEU A 576 18.56 9.06 17.80
N GLY A 577 18.22 9.99 16.89
CA GLY A 577 17.28 11.06 17.12
C GLY A 577 15.93 10.55 17.62
N ASP A 578 15.42 11.19 18.68
CA ASP A 578 14.16 10.81 19.31
C ASP A 578 12.98 11.44 18.57
N VAL A 579 12.26 10.63 17.79
CA VAL A 579 11.09 11.09 17.04
C VAL A 579 9.88 11.40 17.93
N ASP A 580 9.84 10.88 19.16
CA ASP A 580 8.73 11.12 20.07
C ASP A 580 8.78 12.55 20.69
N GLN A 581 9.89 13.29 20.51
CA GLN A 581 9.96 14.71 20.83
C GLN A 581 9.34 15.63 19.77
N VAL A 582 9.18 15.13 18.54
CA VAL A 582 8.69 15.92 17.40
C VAL A 582 7.33 16.57 17.65
N PRO A 583 6.31 15.87 18.21
CA PRO A 583 5.04 16.51 18.53
C PRO A 583 5.19 17.69 19.52
N ALA A 584 6.02 17.52 20.55
CA ALA A 584 6.26 18.58 21.52
C ALA A 584 6.94 19.80 20.86
N MET A 585 7.94 19.59 19.99
CA MET A 585 8.60 20.65 19.22
C MET A 585 7.62 21.40 18.32
N LEU A 586 6.70 20.67 17.66
CA LEU A 586 5.66 21.27 16.81
C LEU A 586 4.68 22.10 17.65
N LEU A 587 4.19 21.55 18.78
CA LEU A 587 3.29 22.29 19.67
C LEU A 587 3.92 23.56 20.21
N GLU A 588 5.19 23.50 20.61
CA GLU A 588 5.94 24.68 21.04
C GLU A 588 6.06 25.74 19.93
N THR A 589 6.29 25.31 18.70
CA THR A 589 6.32 26.21 17.53
C THR A 589 4.97 26.86 17.29
N LEU A 590 3.87 26.09 17.37
CA LEU A 590 2.53 26.64 17.21
C LEU A 590 2.14 27.59 18.35
N ARG A 591 2.54 27.29 19.58
CA ARG A 591 2.32 28.20 20.72
C ARG A 591 3.15 29.48 20.61
N ALA A 592 4.40 29.36 20.15
CA ALA A 592 5.26 30.51 19.89
C ALA A 592 4.74 31.43 18.77
N ALA A 593 3.90 30.90 17.89
CA ALA A 593 3.21 31.65 16.82
C ALA A 593 1.99 32.44 17.33
N ALA A 594 1.70 32.41 18.60
CA ALA A 594 0.53 33.08 19.18
C ALA A 594 0.53 34.58 18.86
N PRO A 595 -0.62 35.14 18.45
CA PRO A 595 -0.71 36.58 18.15
C PRO A 595 -0.53 37.41 19.41
N PRO A 596 -0.08 38.69 19.31
CA PRO A 596 0.23 39.53 20.46
C PRO A 596 -0.92 39.73 21.46
N ARG A 597 -2.14 39.43 21.06
CA ARG A 597 -3.34 39.57 21.94
C ARG A 597 -3.80 38.24 22.53
N ALA A 598 -3.09 37.15 22.31
CA ALA A 598 -3.33 35.90 23.02
C ALA A 598 -2.92 35.98 24.49
N GLY A 599 -3.52 35.14 25.32
CA GLY A 599 -3.11 35.01 26.72
C GLY A 599 -1.80 34.22 26.88
N ASP A 600 -1.40 33.97 28.13
CA ASP A 600 -0.18 33.20 28.45
C ASP A 600 -0.27 31.73 27.97
N GLU A 601 -1.46 31.20 27.85
CA GLU A 601 -1.73 29.86 27.29
C GLU A 601 -2.58 29.97 26.00
N PRO A 602 -1.94 30.17 24.83
CA PRO A 602 -2.67 30.32 23.58
C PRO A 602 -3.40 29.05 23.17
N SER A 603 -4.64 29.21 22.72
CA SER A 603 -5.46 28.11 22.20
C SER A 603 -5.07 27.79 20.77
N VAL A 604 -4.57 26.57 20.56
CA VAL A 604 -4.20 26.03 19.23
C VAL A 604 -5.25 25.06 18.74
N ALA A 605 -5.59 25.12 17.46
CA ALA A 605 -6.46 24.11 16.80
C ALA A 605 -5.86 23.71 15.44
N LEU A 606 -5.99 22.42 15.08
CA LEU A 606 -5.62 21.90 13.77
C LEU A 606 -6.84 21.88 12.87
N LEU A 607 -6.76 22.58 11.73
CA LEU A 607 -7.83 22.62 10.72
C LEU A 607 -7.55 21.61 9.62
N SER A 608 -8.54 20.74 9.35
CA SER A 608 -8.51 19.77 8.26
C SER A 608 -9.69 19.97 7.31
N ALA A 609 -9.51 19.56 6.05
CA ALA A 609 -10.62 19.45 5.09
C ALA A 609 -11.55 18.27 5.38
N GLY A 610 -11.15 17.34 6.27
CA GLY A 610 -11.94 16.20 6.70
C GLY A 610 -11.45 14.88 6.13
N TRP A 611 -12.26 13.84 6.31
CA TRP A 611 -11.91 12.45 6.00
C TRP A 611 -11.57 12.20 4.51
N ASP A 612 -11.99 13.05 3.61
CA ASP A 612 -11.68 12.99 2.18
C ASP A 612 -10.28 13.53 1.84
N ASP A 613 -9.61 14.18 2.80
CA ASP A 613 -8.27 14.69 2.60
C ASP A 613 -7.26 13.55 2.40
N SER A 614 -6.31 13.74 1.49
CA SER A 614 -5.25 12.77 1.20
C SER A 614 -4.35 12.50 2.41
N ALA A 615 -4.17 13.49 3.30
CA ALA A 615 -3.37 13.44 4.51
C ALA A 615 -4.20 13.29 5.79
N TRP A 616 -5.43 12.77 5.70
CA TRP A 616 -6.35 12.65 6.84
C TRP A 616 -5.72 11.92 8.04
N PHE A 617 -4.97 10.82 7.79
CA PHE A 617 -4.22 10.15 8.83
C PHE A 617 -3.27 11.11 9.57
N GLU A 618 -2.47 11.90 8.83
CA GLU A 618 -1.54 12.84 9.46
C GLU A 618 -2.27 13.89 10.31
N HIS A 619 -3.42 14.37 9.85
CA HIS A 619 -4.19 15.39 10.58
C HIS A 619 -4.74 14.84 11.91
N THR A 620 -5.30 13.63 11.90
CA THR A 620 -5.81 12.98 13.12
C THR A 620 -4.68 12.63 14.07
N PHE A 621 -3.61 12.01 13.56
CA PHE A 621 -2.45 11.62 14.33
C PHE A 621 -1.81 12.83 15.03
N LEU A 622 -1.54 13.92 14.29
CA LEU A 622 -0.95 15.11 14.88
C LEU A 622 -1.87 15.78 15.92
N ALA A 623 -3.18 15.84 15.66
CA ALA A 623 -4.11 16.41 16.64
C ALA A 623 -4.11 15.63 17.96
N GLU A 624 -4.04 14.31 17.90
CA GLU A 624 -3.97 13.41 19.05
C GLU A 624 -2.64 13.55 19.80
N GLU A 625 -1.50 13.48 19.08
CA GLU A 625 -0.17 13.58 19.69
C GLU A 625 0.10 14.97 20.32
N LEU A 626 -0.41 16.05 19.71
CA LEU A 626 -0.30 17.40 20.22
C LEU A 626 -1.34 17.69 21.31
N CYS A 627 -2.28 16.81 21.53
CA CYS A 627 -3.44 17.03 22.41
C CYS A 627 -4.19 18.33 22.10
N ILE A 628 -4.35 18.68 20.82
CA ILE A 628 -5.09 19.85 20.35
C ILE A 628 -6.35 19.45 19.58
N PRO A 629 -7.40 20.29 19.56
CA PRO A 629 -8.60 19.99 18.82
C PRO A 629 -8.37 19.91 17.31
N LEU A 630 -8.89 18.86 16.68
CA LEU A 630 -9.06 18.75 15.25
C LEU A 630 -10.40 19.36 14.88
N VAL A 631 -10.39 20.34 13.97
CA VAL A 631 -11.60 21.05 13.53
C VAL A 631 -11.71 21.05 12.02
N GLN A 632 -12.95 21.15 11.55
CA GLN A 632 -13.28 21.45 10.15
C GLN A 632 -13.87 22.86 10.06
N THR A 633 -14.04 23.39 8.86
CA THR A 633 -14.56 24.74 8.67
C THR A 633 -15.94 24.94 9.28
N LEU A 634 -16.80 23.90 9.23
CA LEU A 634 -18.13 23.90 9.84
C LEU A 634 -18.13 23.94 11.38
N ASP A 635 -17.00 23.69 12.03
CA ASP A 635 -16.85 23.83 13.48
C ASP A 635 -16.41 25.25 13.89
N LEU A 636 -16.16 26.13 12.92
CA LEU A 636 -15.57 27.46 13.16
C LEU A 636 -16.58 28.57 12.97
N SER A 637 -16.47 29.60 13.78
CA SER A 637 -17.16 30.90 13.56
C SER A 637 -16.24 32.06 13.93
N VAL A 638 -16.46 33.20 13.30
CA VAL A 638 -15.73 34.43 13.67
C VAL A 638 -16.73 35.45 14.21
N ARG A 639 -16.40 36.01 15.38
CA ARG A 639 -17.20 37.05 16.07
C ARG A 639 -16.30 38.11 16.64
N ASP A 640 -16.60 39.36 16.40
CA ASP A 640 -15.84 40.51 16.92
C ASP A 640 -14.34 40.42 16.63
N GLY A 641 -13.99 39.95 15.41
CA GLY A 641 -12.61 39.81 14.96
C GLY A 641 -11.83 38.71 15.68
N LYS A 642 -12.49 37.73 16.29
CA LYS A 642 -11.88 36.55 16.94
C LYS A 642 -12.44 35.25 16.36
N LEU A 643 -11.58 34.25 16.22
CA LEU A 643 -11.94 32.91 15.79
C LEU A 643 -12.38 32.06 16.98
N PHE A 644 -13.46 31.31 16.81
CA PHE A 644 -14.01 30.37 17.78
C PHE A 644 -14.26 29.01 17.15
N ARG A 645 -14.04 27.96 17.94
CA ARG A 645 -14.48 26.61 17.62
C ARG A 645 -15.70 26.21 18.45
N HIS A 646 -16.57 25.40 17.87
CA HIS A 646 -17.80 24.90 18.48
C HIS A 646 -17.66 23.40 18.84
N ILE A 647 -18.13 23.02 20.02
CA ILE A 647 -18.30 21.64 20.46
C ILE A 647 -19.70 21.52 21.03
N GLY A 648 -20.66 21.07 20.21
CA GLY A 648 -22.06 21.12 20.61
C GLY A 648 -22.52 22.57 20.87
N SER A 649 -22.89 22.88 22.14
CA SER A 649 -23.26 24.21 22.59
C SER A 649 -22.07 25.07 23.05
N ASP A 650 -20.93 24.47 23.31
CA ASP A 650 -19.78 25.14 23.90
C ASP A 650 -18.93 25.83 22.83
N VAL A 651 -18.44 27.02 23.16
CA VAL A 651 -17.70 27.90 22.25
C VAL A 651 -16.36 28.22 22.88
N HIS A 652 -15.27 27.92 22.19
CA HIS A 652 -13.91 28.12 22.68
C HIS A 652 -13.14 29.02 21.73
N PRO A 653 -12.31 29.97 22.20
CA PRO A 653 -11.49 30.77 21.32
C PRO A 653 -10.39 29.94 20.64
N VAL A 654 -9.92 30.39 19.50
CA VAL A 654 -8.77 29.87 18.79
C VAL A 654 -7.83 31.03 18.48
N ASP A 655 -6.63 30.99 19.04
CA ASP A 655 -5.61 32.02 18.84
C ASP A 655 -4.64 31.66 17.71
N VAL A 656 -4.35 30.33 17.55
CA VAL A 656 -3.51 29.79 16.48
C VAL A 656 -4.26 28.70 15.74
N LEU A 657 -4.44 28.89 14.43
CA LEU A 657 -5.04 27.90 13.55
C LEU A 657 -3.95 27.25 12.70
N TYR A 658 -3.59 26.00 13.04
CA TYR A 658 -2.70 25.19 12.21
C TYR A 658 -3.47 24.64 11.00
N ALA A 659 -3.37 25.35 9.88
CA ALA A 659 -4.16 25.06 8.69
C ALA A 659 -3.52 23.94 7.85
N ARG A 660 -4.22 22.80 7.75
CA ARG A 660 -3.82 21.65 6.92
C ARG A 660 -4.72 21.52 5.70
N MET A 661 -5.23 22.61 5.18
CA MET A 661 -6.01 22.69 3.96
C MET A 661 -5.56 23.89 3.12
N ASP A 662 -5.85 23.81 1.81
CA ASP A 662 -5.48 24.87 0.88
C ASP A 662 -6.16 26.22 1.21
N GLU A 663 -5.45 27.33 1.00
CA GLU A 663 -5.92 28.69 1.28
C GLU A 663 -7.22 29.02 0.54
N ASP A 664 -7.30 28.69 -0.74
CA ASP A 664 -8.50 28.99 -1.54
C ASP A 664 -9.71 28.19 -1.03
N MET A 665 -9.49 26.95 -0.60
CA MET A 665 -10.53 26.13 0.04
C MET A 665 -10.98 26.74 1.36
N LEU A 666 -10.05 27.12 2.24
CA LEU A 666 -10.36 27.77 3.51
C LEU A 666 -11.16 29.06 3.30
N LEU A 667 -10.69 29.93 2.42
CA LEU A 667 -11.30 31.24 2.19
C LEU A 667 -12.61 31.19 1.40
N SER A 668 -12.92 30.07 0.74
CA SER A 668 -14.22 29.86 0.08
C SER A 668 -15.25 29.13 0.96
N SER A 669 -14.83 28.66 2.14
CA SER A 669 -15.67 27.86 3.03
C SER A 669 -16.63 28.71 3.87
N THR A 670 -17.69 28.03 4.33
CA THR A 670 -18.64 28.54 5.32
C THR A 670 -18.33 27.96 6.71
N GLY A 671 -18.68 28.71 7.74
CA GLY A 671 -18.52 28.33 9.14
C GLY A 671 -19.74 27.65 9.76
N TYR A 672 -19.72 27.49 11.09
CA TYR A 672 -20.74 26.83 11.91
C TYR A 672 -22.14 27.42 11.73
N ASP A 673 -22.24 28.73 11.56
CA ASP A 673 -23.50 29.46 11.36
C ASP A 673 -23.88 29.64 9.87
N ALA A 674 -23.23 28.88 8.97
CA ALA A 674 -23.36 29.00 7.52
C ALA A 674 -22.92 30.36 6.93
N SER A 675 -22.26 31.21 7.72
CA SER A 675 -21.65 32.44 7.22
C SER A 675 -20.33 32.16 6.49
N ALA A 676 -19.97 33.01 5.53
CA ALA A 676 -18.66 32.93 4.89
C ALA A 676 -17.55 33.25 5.89
N LEU A 677 -16.57 32.35 6.03
CA LEU A 677 -15.46 32.53 6.97
C LEU A 677 -14.49 33.64 6.55
N ARG A 678 -14.33 33.85 5.25
CA ARG A 678 -13.32 34.76 4.67
C ARG A 678 -13.28 36.16 5.32
N PRO A 679 -14.38 36.94 5.40
CA PRO A 679 -14.30 38.30 5.94
C PRO A 679 -13.79 38.32 7.39
N GLY A 680 -14.33 37.44 8.21
CA GLY A 680 -13.98 37.36 9.62
C GLY A 680 -12.54 36.86 9.85
N LEU A 681 -12.08 35.84 9.12
CA LEU A 681 -10.69 35.35 9.20
C LEU A 681 -9.70 36.44 8.83
N LEU A 682 -9.94 37.15 7.72
CA LEU A 682 -9.04 38.25 7.31
C LEU A 682 -9.02 39.39 8.33
N GLU A 683 -10.16 39.71 8.94
CA GLU A 683 -10.27 40.67 10.03
C GLU A 683 -9.48 40.20 11.26
N ALA A 684 -9.63 38.93 11.69
CA ALA A 684 -8.95 38.39 12.85
C ALA A 684 -7.42 38.37 12.66
N VAL A 685 -6.92 37.97 11.48
CA VAL A 685 -5.48 38.04 11.16
C VAL A 685 -4.98 39.47 11.16
N THR A 686 -5.68 40.40 10.53
CA THR A 686 -5.28 41.82 10.42
C THR A 686 -5.28 42.52 11.77
N SER A 687 -6.22 42.16 12.65
CA SER A 687 -6.30 42.74 14.01
C SER A 687 -5.33 42.15 15.02
N GLY A 688 -4.57 41.09 14.61
CA GLY A 688 -3.61 40.37 15.48
C GLY A 688 -4.28 39.62 16.62
N THR A 689 -5.43 39.03 16.36
CA THR A 689 -6.15 38.15 17.29
C THR A 689 -6.09 36.67 16.84
N LEU A 690 -5.64 36.39 15.62
CA LEU A 690 -5.48 35.06 15.06
C LEU A 690 -4.18 34.97 14.26
N THR A 691 -3.40 33.92 14.51
CA THR A 691 -2.34 33.49 13.62
C THR A 691 -2.78 32.25 12.84
N ILE A 692 -2.63 32.26 11.53
CA ILE A 692 -2.76 31.07 10.68
C ILE A 692 -1.36 30.54 10.38
N ALA A 693 -1.07 29.34 10.79
CA ALA A 693 0.22 28.67 10.56
C ALA A 693 0.03 27.52 9.51
N ASN A 694 0.70 27.55 8.34
CA ASN A 694 1.55 28.63 7.85
C ASN A 694 0.70 29.83 7.37
N ALA A 695 1.35 30.99 7.26
CA ALA A 695 0.65 32.21 6.88
C ALA A 695 0.05 32.15 5.46
N LEU A 696 -1.07 32.84 5.27
CA LEU A 696 -1.68 33.01 3.96
C LEU A 696 -0.69 33.63 2.95
N GLY A 697 -0.75 33.17 1.70
CA GLY A 697 0.11 33.64 0.62
C GLY A 697 1.49 32.98 0.55
N ASN A 698 1.80 32.03 1.43
CA ASN A 698 3.10 31.33 1.40
C ASN A 698 3.31 30.47 0.12
N GLY A 699 2.24 30.19 -0.62
CA GLY A 699 2.31 29.41 -1.87
C GLY A 699 3.27 29.95 -2.93
N VAL A 700 3.66 31.23 -2.86
CA VAL A 700 4.66 31.79 -3.75
C VAL A 700 6.06 31.19 -3.51
N ALA A 701 6.36 30.77 -2.30
CA ALA A 701 7.66 30.13 -1.99
C ALA A 701 7.71 28.64 -2.35
N ASP A 702 6.55 28.00 -2.57
CA ASP A 702 6.45 26.64 -3.11
C ASP A 702 6.58 26.62 -4.65
N ASP A 703 6.57 27.78 -5.30
CA ASP A 703 6.61 27.89 -6.75
C ASP A 703 7.98 27.43 -7.27
N LYS A 704 7.95 26.45 -8.16
CA LYS A 704 9.17 25.90 -8.76
C LYS A 704 10.00 26.94 -9.53
N ALA A 705 9.39 28.05 -9.97
CA ALA A 705 10.10 29.18 -10.59
C ALA A 705 10.81 30.09 -9.57
N VAL A 706 10.44 30.02 -8.28
CA VAL A 706 11.10 30.73 -7.19
C VAL A 706 12.33 29.98 -6.69
N TYR A 707 12.27 28.66 -6.70
CA TYR A 707 13.34 27.78 -6.21
C TYR A 707 14.76 28.13 -6.75
N PRO A 708 14.99 28.44 -8.04
CA PRO A 708 16.33 28.79 -8.55
C PRO A 708 16.96 30.00 -7.89
N TYR A 709 16.15 30.88 -7.30
CA TYR A 709 16.65 32.12 -6.67
C TYR A 709 17.02 31.96 -5.19
N VAL A 710 16.76 30.82 -4.56
CA VAL A 710 17.02 30.65 -3.11
C VAL A 710 18.49 30.88 -2.73
N PRO A 711 19.50 30.46 -3.51
CA PRO A 711 20.89 30.83 -3.24
C PRO A 711 21.14 32.35 -3.23
N ALA A 712 20.47 33.09 -4.12
CA ALA A 712 20.55 34.56 -4.15
C ALA A 712 19.82 35.20 -2.94
N MET A 713 18.69 34.61 -2.50
CA MET A 713 17.98 35.03 -1.28
C MET A 713 18.82 34.83 -0.03
N ILE A 714 19.54 33.73 0.11
CA ILE A 714 20.46 33.47 1.22
C ILE A 714 21.54 34.56 1.28
N LYS A 715 22.14 34.84 0.12
CA LYS A 715 23.15 35.89 0.05
C LYS A 715 22.56 37.26 0.35
N TYR A 716 21.35 37.55 -0.14
CA TYR A 716 20.72 38.88 0.00
C TYR A 716 20.26 39.15 1.41
N TYR A 717 19.49 38.22 2.02
CA TYR A 717 18.90 38.47 3.33
C TYR A 717 19.81 38.12 4.51
N LEU A 718 20.66 37.10 4.35
CA LEU A 718 21.51 36.64 5.45
C LEU A 718 22.98 37.07 5.29
N GLY A 719 23.38 37.49 4.10
CA GLY A 719 24.79 37.86 3.83
C GLY A 719 25.72 36.63 3.76
N GLU A 720 25.18 35.45 3.63
CA GLU A 720 25.88 34.18 3.74
C GLU A 720 26.04 33.49 2.38
N LYS A 721 26.95 32.50 2.32
CA LYS A 721 26.99 31.57 1.20
C LYS A 721 26.03 30.42 1.44
N PRO A 722 25.35 29.92 0.41
CA PRO A 722 24.52 28.70 0.56
C PRO A 722 25.33 27.53 1.14
N ALA A 723 24.84 26.94 2.23
CA ALA A 723 25.45 25.78 2.85
C ALA A 723 25.07 24.48 2.15
N LEU A 724 23.88 24.41 1.55
CA LEU A 724 23.43 23.27 0.77
C LEU A 724 23.43 23.60 -0.73
N ALA A 725 23.87 22.65 -1.54
CA ALA A 725 23.69 22.66 -2.96
C ALA A 725 22.18 22.45 -3.29
N GLN A 726 21.79 22.90 -4.48
CA GLN A 726 20.46 22.59 -5.01
C GLN A 726 20.57 22.11 -6.45
N VAL A 727 19.57 21.34 -6.90
CA VAL A 727 19.54 20.85 -8.27
C VAL A 727 19.53 22.00 -9.27
N PRO A 728 20.47 22.06 -10.23
CA PRO A 728 20.50 23.09 -11.25
C PRO A 728 19.16 23.17 -11.99
N THR A 729 18.61 24.39 -12.04
CA THR A 729 17.26 24.60 -12.56
C THR A 729 17.20 25.80 -13.48
N TRP A 730 16.55 25.63 -14.62
CA TRP A 730 16.37 26.65 -15.65
C TRP A 730 14.90 27.09 -15.71
N ILE A 731 14.70 28.40 -15.77
CA ILE A 731 13.37 29.03 -15.89
C ILE A 731 13.04 29.17 -17.37
N CYS A 732 12.12 28.38 -17.89
CA CYS A 732 11.78 28.38 -19.32
C CYS A 732 11.13 29.68 -19.80
N ALA A 733 10.61 30.53 -18.90
CA ALA A 733 10.15 31.88 -19.24
C ALA A 733 11.28 32.79 -19.72
N GLU A 734 12.50 32.58 -19.28
CA GLU A 734 13.67 33.34 -19.67
C GLU A 734 14.26 32.81 -20.98
N ARG A 735 14.35 33.66 -22.00
CA ARG A 735 14.69 33.24 -23.35
C ARG A 735 15.98 32.45 -23.44
N ALA A 736 17.07 32.95 -22.84
CA ALA A 736 18.36 32.29 -22.91
C ALA A 736 18.35 30.90 -22.24
N GLN A 737 17.64 30.76 -21.09
CA GLN A 737 17.51 29.49 -20.38
C GLN A 737 16.59 28.53 -21.15
N ARG A 738 15.53 29.02 -21.76
CA ARG A 738 14.63 28.23 -22.61
C ARG A 738 15.37 27.69 -23.84
N ASP A 739 16.15 28.51 -24.53
CA ASP A 739 16.88 28.09 -25.67
C ASP A 739 17.86 26.94 -25.32
N TYR A 740 18.53 27.03 -24.14
CA TYR A 740 19.33 25.93 -23.60
C TYR A 740 18.50 24.67 -23.33
N VAL A 741 17.33 24.82 -22.70
CA VAL A 741 16.43 23.68 -22.38
C VAL A 741 15.93 23.00 -23.64
N LEU A 742 15.59 23.77 -24.70
CA LEU A 742 15.14 23.22 -25.96
C LEU A 742 16.24 22.41 -26.67
N ASP A 743 17.49 22.85 -26.56
CA ASP A 743 18.62 22.15 -27.16
C ASP A 743 18.98 20.86 -26.39
N ASN A 744 18.78 20.85 -25.07
CA ASN A 744 19.19 19.76 -24.16
C ASN A 744 18.02 18.97 -23.53
N ILE A 745 16.81 19.08 -24.05
CA ILE A 745 15.60 18.52 -23.43
C ILE A 745 15.68 17.02 -23.16
N ALA A 746 16.46 16.28 -23.93
CA ALA A 746 16.66 14.84 -23.73
C ALA A 746 17.53 14.51 -22.52
N GLU A 747 18.23 15.48 -21.94
CA GLU A 747 19.11 15.33 -20.77
C GLU A 747 18.53 15.98 -19.51
N LEU A 748 17.35 16.61 -19.62
CA LEU A 748 16.74 17.41 -18.56
C LEU A 748 15.40 16.83 -18.09
N VAL A 749 15.01 17.16 -16.86
CA VAL A 749 13.67 16.88 -16.32
C VAL A 749 12.82 18.14 -16.44
N VAL A 750 11.82 18.13 -17.30
CA VAL A 750 10.92 19.29 -17.50
C VAL A 750 9.68 19.13 -16.64
N LYS A 751 9.41 20.12 -15.79
CA LYS A 751 8.32 20.11 -14.81
C LYS A 751 7.38 21.31 -15.01
N PRO A 752 6.05 21.14 -14.92
CA PRO A 752 5.12 22.26 -14.84
C PRO A 752 5.29 22.97 -13.48
N ILE A 753 5.19 24.31 -13.45
CA ILE A 753 5.36 25.11 -12.23
C ILE A 753 4.22 24.90 -11.23
N ASP A 754 3.02 24.60 -11.71
CA ASP A 754 1.80 24.37 -10.94
C ASP A 754 1.50 22.89 -10.70
N GLY A 755 2.38 21.97 -11.14
CA GLY A 755 2.22 20.53 -11.00
C GLY A 755 2.47 20.04 -9.59
N HIS A 756 1.61 19.14 -9.10
CA HIS A 756 1.75 18.43 -7.83
C HIS A 756 1.89 16.92 -8.05
N GLY A 757 2.63 16.25 -7.18
CA GLY A 757 2.68 14.78 -7.19
C GLY A 757 3.28 14.14 -8.45
N GLY A 758 4.18 14.83 -9.17
CA GLY A 758 4.81 14.31 -10.38
C GLY A 758 3.95 14.42 -11.66
N ALA A 759 2.74 14.98 -11.57
CA ALA A 759 1.87 15.14 -12.73
C ALA A 759 2.50 16.06 -13.79
N GLY A 760 2.57 15.59 -15.03
CA GLY A 760 3.10 16.36 -16.16
C GLY A 760 4.63 16.50 -16.19
N VAL A 761 5.36 15.79 -15.35
CA VAL A 761 6.83 15.72 -15.38
C VAL A 761 7.28 14.87 -16.57
N VAL A 762 8.25 15.36 -17.33
CA VAL A 762 8.91 14.63 -18.42
C VAL A 762 10.38 14.46 -18.07
N ILE A 763 10.81 13.22 -17.88
CA ILE A 763 12.22 12.86 -17.66
C ILE A 763 12.83 12.61 -19.03
N GLY A 764 13.63 13.57 -19.51
CA GLY A 764 14.18 13.56 -20.84
C GLY A 764 14.93 12.28 -21.23
N PRO A 765 15.84 11.76 -20.37
CA PRO A 765 16.55 10.51 -20.65
C PRO A 765 15.66 9.28 -20.85
N GLU A 766 14.45 9.28 -20.31
CA GLU A 766 13.51 8.14 -20.35
C GLU A 766 12.35 8.36 -21.33
N ALA A 767 12.16 9.61 -21.76
CA ALA A 767 10.98 9.98 -22.53
C ALA A 767 11.08 9.53 -24.00
N PRO A 768 10.00 8.95 -24.57
CA PRO A 768 9.93 8.68 -26.00
C PRO A 768 10.06 9.96 -26.83
N THR A 769 10.58 9.85 -28.05
CA THR A 769 10.86 11.00 -28.94
C THR A 769 9.60 11.85 -29.19
N ASP A 770 8.45 11.23 -29.37
CA ASP A 770 7.17 11.92 -29.60
C ASP A 770 6.73 12.75 -28.38
N MET A 771 7.00 12.27 -27.15
CA MET A 771 6.75 13.00 -25.90
C MET A 771 7.69 14.20 -25.80
N LEU A 772 8.97 14.04 -26.12
CA LEU A 772 9.94 15.14 -26.14
C LEU A 772 9.55 16.22 -27.16
N GLU A 773 9.12 15.82 -28.37
CA GLU A 773 8.63 16.75 -29.38
C GLU A 773 7.35 17.48 -28.96
N ALA A 774 6.43 16.80 -28.29
CA ALA A 774 5.24 17.43 -27.72
C ALA A 774 5.64 18.48 -26.67
N ARG A 775 6.53 18.13 -25.74
CA ARG A 775 7.03 19.05 -24.72
C ARG A 775 7.80 20.24 -25.32
N ARG A 776 8.60 20.03 -26.37
CA ARG A 776 9.26 21.15 -27.11
C ARG A 776 8.26 22.17 -27.65
N ARG A 777 7.15 21.70 -28.22
CA ARG A 777 6.07 22.58 -28.74
C ARG A 777 5.42 23.37 -27.60
N GLU A 778 5.17 22.75 -26.46
CA GLU A 778 4.61 23.41 -25.29
C GLU A 778 5.57 24.46 -24.72
N LEU A 779 6.87 24.16 -24.61
CA LEU A 779 7.90 25.12 -24.18
C LEU A 779 8.05 26.33 -25.14
N GLN A 780 7.76 26.14 -26.41
CA GLN A 780 7.78 27.24 -27.40
C GLN A 780 6.52 28.11 -27.30
N THR A 781 5.37 27.53 -26.95
CA THR A 781 4.07 28.22 -26.93
C THR A 781 3.70 28.79 -25.57
N GLN A 782 4.07 28.14 -24.49
CA GLN A 782 3.76 28.49 -23.10
C GLN A 782 4.96 28.29 -22.16
N PRO A 783 6.10 28.92 -22.45
CA PRO A 783 7.35 28.70 -21.68
C PRO A 783 7.22 29.07 -20.20
N GLU A 784 6.35 30.02 -19.87
CA GLU A 784 6.10 30.48 -18.51
C GLU A 784 5.49 29.42 -17.60
N ARG A 785 4.98 28.34 -18.14
CA ARG A 785 4.39 27.24 -17.37
C ARG A 785 5.38 26.16 -16.94
N TYR A 786 6.65 26.29 -17.32
CA TYR A 786 7.62 25.21 -17.13
C TYR A 786 8.93 25.70 -16.55
N ILE A 787 9.55 24.82 -15.79
CA ILE A 787 10.98 24.82 -15.47
C ILE A 787 11.61 23.55 -16.02
N ALA A 788 12.93 23.56 -16.15
CA ALA A 788 13.71 22.34 -16.37
C ALA A 788 14.78 22.20 -15.28
N GLN A 789 15.01 20.98 -14.84
CA GLN A 789 16.07 20.64 -13.89
C GLN A 789 17.04 19.65 -14.51
N GLU A 790 18.29 19.67 -14.03
CA GLU A 790 19.24 18.63 -14.37
C GLU A 790 18.72 17.26 -13.97
N ALA A 791 18.88 16.26 -14.85
CA ALA A 791 18.54 14.88 -14.54
C ALA A 791 19.63 14.29 -13.63
N ILE A 792 19.42 14.37 -12.31
CA ILE A 792 20.34 13.84 -11.32
C ILE A 792 20.27 12.31 -11.31
N ALA A 793 21.43 11.66 -11.32
CA ALA A 793 21.51 10.25 -10.98
C ALA A 793 21.34 10.12 -9.46
N LEU A 794 20.10 9.78 -9.05
CA LEU A 794 19.73 9.65 -7.64
C LEU A 794 20.44 8.46 -7.00
N SER A 795 20.76 8.56 -5.70
CA SER A 795 21.22 7.43 -4.91
C SER A 795 20.19 6.31 -4.87
N THR A 796 20.69 5.11 -4.62
CA THR A 796 19.87 3.94 -4.32
C THR A 796 20.05 3.51 -2.87
N HIS A 797 19.10 2.72 -2.40
CA HIS A 797 19.12 2.11 -1.08
C HIS A 797 18.50 0.71 -1.13
N PRO A 798 19.07 -0.31 -0.46
CA PRO A 798 18.50 -1.63 -0.41
C PRO A 798 17.07 -1.59 0.12
N THR A 799 16.14 -2.15 -0.64
CA THR A 799 14.71 -2.17 -0.32
C THR A 799 14.21 -3.60 -0.46
N PHE A 800 13.46 -4.07 0.53
CA PHE A 800 12.90 -5.41 0.52
C PHE A 800 11.61 -5.44 -0.32
N ASP A 801 11.54 -6.30 -1.33
CA ASP A 801 10.36 -6.42 -2.20
C ASP A 801 9.50 -7.67 -1.92
N GLY A 802 9.75 -8.34 -0.78
CA GLY A 802 9.11 -9.59 -0.41
C GLY A 802 9.82 -10.85 -0.94
N GLU A 803 10.84 -10.73 -1.79
CA GLU A 803 11.61 -11.84 -2.34
C GLU A 803 13.12 -11.70 -2.08
N GLY A 804 13.60 -10.45 -1.98
CA GLY A 804 14.99 -10.14 -1.75
C GLY A 804 15.21 -8.65 -1.56
N MET A 805 16.47 -8.26 -1.50
CA MET A 805 16.87 -6.85 -1.49
C MET A 805 17.17 -6.38 -2.90
N TYR A 806 16.66 -5.22 -3.25
CA TYR A 806 16.88 -4.58 -4.55
C TYR A 806 17.19 -3.10 -4.38
N PRO A 807 18.00 -2.51 -5.25
CA PRO A 807 18.27 -1.09 -5.21
C PRO A 807 17.03 -0.28 -5.64
N HIS A 808 16.62 0.68 -4.82
CA HIS A 808 15.55 1.62 -5.13
C HIS A 808 16.04 3.04 -4.89
N HIS A 809 15.65 3.97 -5.76
CA HIS A 809 15.93 5.38 -5.54
C HIS A 809 15.16 5.90 -4.33
N VAL A 810 15.81 6.79 -3.59
CA VAL A 810 15.26 7.35 -2.35
C VAL A 810 15.44 8.87 -2.34
N ASP A 811 14.56 9.54 -1.62
CA ASP A 811 14.73 10.93 -1.22
C ASP A 811 14.47 11.10 0.29
N LEU A 812 14.67 12.29 0.81
CA LEU A 812 14.44 12.64 2.21
C LEU A 812 13.67 13.94 2.30
N ARG A 813 12.50 13.91 2.91
CA ARG A 813 11.81 15.13 3.34
C ARG A 813 12.21 15.44 4.78
N ALA A 814 12.97 16.51 4.94
CA ALA A 814 13.36 17.06 6.23
C ALA A 814 12.43 18.23 6.62
N PHE A 815 12.21 18.43 7.91
CA PHE A 815 11.29 19.46 8.42
C PHE A 815 12.02 20.47 9.27
N VAL A 816 11.67 21.75 9.09
CA VAL A 816 12.20 22.87 9.88
C VAL A 816 11.06 23.66 10.48
N HIS A 817 11.14 23.91 11.77
CA HIS A 817 10.25 24.79 12.52
C HIS A 817 10.89 26.15 12.74
N LEU A 818 10.20 27.21 12.37
CA LEU A 818 10.63 28.57 12.66
C LEU A 818 9.82 29.16 13.82
N ARG A 819 10.54 29.80 14.75
CA ARG A 819 9.93 30.46 15.89
C ARG A 819 10.38 31.91 15.95
N PRO A 820 9.51 32.83 16.42
CA PRO A 820 9.92 34.20 16.69
C PRO A 820 10.96 34.23 17.83
N GLY A 821 12.05 34.97 17.63
CA GLY A 821 13.08 35.23 18.62
C GLY A 821 12.99 36.67 19.17
N PRO A 822 13.88 37.05 20.07
CA PRO A 822 13.99 38.44 20.53
C PRO A 822 14.27 39.40 19.38
N ASP A 823 13.82 40.64 19.50
CA ASP A 823 14.13 41.71 18.55
C ASP A 823 13.78 41.43 17.08
N ASP A 824 12.63 40.75 16.86
CA ASP A 824 12.11 40.37 15.54
C ASP A 824 13.03 39.38 14.78
N THR A 825 13.92 38.70 15.49
CA THR A 825 14.74 37.63 14.93
C THR A 825 13.94 36.36 14.75
N VAL A 826 14.48 35.42 13.99
CA VAL A 826 13.83 34.10 13.74
C VAL A 826 14.80 32.98 14.08
N THR A 827 14.38 32.09 14.95
CA THR A 827 15.12 30.85 15.27
C THR A 827 14.62 29.70 14.44
N ALA A 828 15.52 28.83 14.02
CA ALA A 828 15.19 27.64 13.24
C ALA A 828 15.51 26.38 14.04
N HIS A 829 14.56 25.45 14.08
CA HIS A 829 14.67 24.15 14.76
C HIS A 829 14.44 23.05 13.74
N VAL A 830 15.50 22.36 13.36
CA VAL A 830 15.40 21.21 12.45
C VAL A 830 14.98 19.99 13.25
N MET A 831 13.96 19.28 12.76
CA MET A 831 13.43 18.13 13.48
C MET A 831 14.41 16.94 13.36
N PRO A 832 14.65 16.17 14.44
CA PRO A 832 15.50 14.98 14.39
C PRO A 832 14.74 13.78 13.77
N ALA A 833 13.91 14.07 12.78
CA ALA A 833 13.10 13.12 12.04
C ALA A 833 12.92 13.60 10.60
N GLY A 834 12.85 12.64 9.68
CA GLY A 834 12.57 12.90 8.27
C GLY A 834 11.81 11.74 7.65
N LEU A 835 11.09 12.01 6.58
CA LEU A 835 10.40 10.98 5.83
C LEU A 835 11.25 10.60 4.62
N THR A 836 11.87 9.42 4.66
CA THR A 836 12.44 8.81 3.44
C THR A 836 11.31 8.23 2.61
N ARG A 837 11.21 8.68 1.34
CA ARG A 837 10.32 8.10 0.35
C ARG A 837 11.13 7.19 -0.57
N VAL A 838 10.50 6.14 -1.07
CA VAL A 838 11.11 5.12 -1.91
C VAL A 838 10.40 5.10 -3.27
N ALA A 839 11.16 5.11 -4.35
CA ALA A 839 10.59 4.96 -5.69
C ALA A 839 10.10 3.52 -5.91
N ALA A 840 9.11 3.34 -6.78
CA ALA A 840 8.79 1.99 -7.26
C ALA A 840 10.00 1.41 -8.02
N ARG A 841 10.15 0.08 -8.02
CA ARG A 841 11.26 -0.61 -8.67
C ARG A 841 11.38 -0.18 -10.14
N GLY A 842 12.58 0.20 -10.57
CA GLY A 842 12.86 0.69 -11.92
C GLY A 842 12.27 2.07 -12.25
N SER A 843 11.83 2.84 -11.24
CA SER A 843 11.36 4.22 -11.40
C SER A 843 12.35 5.20 -10.79
N ARG A 844 12.63 6.30 -11.50
CA ARG A 844 13.40 7.44 -10.97
C ARG A 844 12.50 8.48 -10.27
N ILE A 845 11.19 8.31 -10.37
CA ILE A 845 10.26 9.24 -9.71
C ILE A 845 10.05 8.76 -8.27
N VAL A 846 10.67 9.47 -7.34
CA VAL A 846 10.45 9.27 -5.91
C VAL A 846 9.24 10.11 -5.51
N ASN A 847 8.08 9.47 -5.32
CA ASN A 847 6.86 10.16 -4.93
C ASN A 847 5.89 9.20 -4.25
N SER A 848 5.31 9.61 -3.15
CA SER A 848 4.27 8.85 -2.43
C SER A 848 3.05 8.54 -3.30
N SER A 849 2.73 9.41 -4.28
CA SER A 849 1.56 9.24 -5.17
C SER A 849 1.79 8.28 -6.34
N SER A 850 3.01 7.77 -6.55
CA SER A 850 3.38 6.93 -7.70
C SER A 850 3.51 5.43 -7.35
N GLY A 851 3.02 4.99 -6.19
CA GLY A 851 3.06 3.58 -5.79
C GLY A 851 4.39 3.15 -5.14
N GLY A 852 5.24 4.12 -4.77
CA GLY A 852 6.42 3.89 -3.94
C GLY A 852 6.07 3.66 -2.47
N GLY A 853 7.09 3.43 -1.65
CA GLY A 853 6.97 3.23 -0.21
C GLY A 853 7.69 4.28 0.62
N SER A 854 7.89 3.96 1.87
CA SER A 854 8.68 4.76 2.80
C SER A 854 9.66 3.88 3.59
N LYS A 855 10.64 4.52 4.23
CA LYS A 855 11.55 3.88 5.18
C LYS A 855 11.53 4.65 6.51
N ASP A 856 11.83 3.95 7.59
CA ASP A 856 12.23 4.62 8.82
C ASP A 856 13.60 5.29 8.60
N THR A 857 13.68 6.58 8.88
CA THR A 857 14.92 7.35 8.72
C THR A 857 15.63 7.44 10.07
N TRP A 858 16.78 6.79 10.18
CA TRP A 858 17.63 6.80 11.37
C TRP A 858 18.63 7.94 11.30
N ILE A 859 18.27 9.07 11.91
CA ILE A 859 19.11 10.25 11.99
C ILE A 859 19.97 10.17 13.26
N LEU A 860 21.29 10.21 13.11
CA LEU A 860 22.22 10.24 14.24
C LEU A 860 22.49 11.69 14.64
N THR A 861 22.31 12.02 15.93
CA THR A 861 22.40 13.41 16.45
C THR A 861 23.66 13.66 17.29
N GLY A 862 24.72 12.84 17.17
CA GLY A 862 26.03 13.10 17.74
C GLY A 862 26.08 13.53 19.21
N GLY A 863 25.24 12.95 20.08
CA GLY A 863 25.36 13.12 21.55
C GLY A 863 25.17 14.53 22.13
N GLN A 864 24.67 15.48 21.36
CA GLN A 864 24.31 16.83 21.85
C GLN A 864 22.79 16.98 21.93
N HIS A 865 22.23 16.66 23.10
CA HIS A 865 20.95 17.22 23.51
C HIS A 865 21.14 18.71 23.83
N ASP A 866 20.34 19.58 23.22
CA ASP A 866 20.27 21.02 23.37
C ASP A 866 21.46 21.84 22.83
N GLN A 867 21.43 22.17 21.54
CA GLN A 867 21.90 23.49 21.11
C GLN A 867 20.95 24.07 20.07
N ALA A 868 20.13 25.04 20.49
CA ALA A 868 19.57 26.01 19.58
C ALA A 868 20.76 26.69 18.87
N ALA A 869 20.88 26.54 17.56
CA ALA A 869 21.86 27.30 16.78
C ALA A 869 21.56 28.79 16.92
N PRO A 870 22.55 29.65 17.18
CA PRO A 870 22.35 31.07 17.43
C PRO A 870 21.73 31.86 16.28
#